data_e784992020dfb1617ded8693ce062b33
#
_entry.id   e784992020dfb1617ded8693ce062b33
#
_cell.length_a   1.000
_cell.length_b   1.000
_cell.length_c   1.000
_cell.angle_alpha   90.00
_cell.angle_beta   90.00
_cell.angle_gamma   90.00
#
_symmetry.space_group_name_H-M   'P 1'
#
loop_
_entity.id
_entity.type
_entity.pdbx_description
1 polymer ?
#
loop_
_entity_poly.entity_id
_entity_poly.type
_entity_poly.pdbx_seq_one_letter_code
_entity_poly.pdbx_strand_id
1 'polypeptide(L)'
;MNSENPNTLKQSKDHRYLKLLYLCLLVLFSRAESIWAQEQMLSNSEYTFSIARSPMIEALQQFTATTGIQVLFEDGVSGKRETVVLDGTYTAEQALGLLLADAGLSAEPVASQTVRVTLTPRPGDDPFRVASEIEEIIVFGTKQGLGLQRVTDSVELFTAERFEQEVVFDLGEAVTRAVNASVIRNDLNTINIRGLDRFGTDSAGVSQAINIFIDGAPASSNALEGGGQSLWDIGQLEVLRGSQSTVQGRNSIAGSVVVQSKRPDYDWSGAARLRAGEYGSRQYSAAVTGPIVDEQLAFRLSTDYQETDGFVDLGFDGSSSDFRDLWVTRGKLLLEPEALDALSAMLSFEYTDRSVGAAEGAVNAPTPISDPSFSDFDPNDLESFPNLIRSVDYNTTRITSDVAYDLSSEINLRFVGTYEDAEYDGVNGSSLTSSFGQLGSFFFGFTETLTAEFRVEFEYEKWSGIVGAYWFESQQDATVEAVSLITDFAPFPVTPIDSIFSLAVPRETDVENAAFYTQWRYEPNQHWSIDLGLRYDDESYDLRTVAEVPRTAPDECLTNIPGVFVGSEDPFVSLPCSTVAPLFSNPDTPLQSDEFGVWLPRAAVSYHLNDDLTFFVSARRGYRAGGPFIARSDELEVLVDTFDPEFLISYEAGWRGIWLEGRLVLNGTAFYSEYEDQQVRVQDARGFERIDNAGETSLYGLELSSDYKVSETLSIYANLGYLETSVDDFIFTEESDPPLNLAGNELGRSPSTSITFGLNYAAGNGYFAGASANYRSSFYADILNLDEDDLGSGFSERLGSSIMLNARAGYRFDRFTITAYVTNLLDEDEPENVSLAGLADSGAVEVATRPFFNMRQPRAFGASIDFVF
;
A
#
# COMPACT_ATOMS: atom_id res chain seq x y z
N MET A 1 -39.03 9.34 25.38
CA MET A 1 -39.28 10.27 24.26
C MET A 1 -38.35 9.86 23.17
N ASN A 2 -38.84 9.15 22.21
CA ASN A 2 -38.26 8.60 20.99
C ASN A 2 -36.72 8.63 20.87
N SER A 3 -36.11 7.58 21.33
CA SER A 3 -34.76 7.21 20.95
C SER A 3 -34.85 6.53 19.58
N GLU A 4 -34.44 7.21 18.54
CA GLU A 4 -34.21 6.57 17.25
C GLU A 4 -32.93 5.70 17.36
N ASN A 5 -33.09 4.45 17.09
CA ASN A 5 -32.02 3.43 17.08
C ASN A 5 -31.03 3.77 15.97
N PRO A 6 -29.75 3.97 16.25
CA PRO A 6 -28.73 4.30 15.22
C PRO A 6 -28.63 3.26 14.12
N ASN A 7 -28.95 2.00 14.40
CA ASN A 7 -28.96 0.93 13.38
C ASN A 7 -30.07 1.07 12.33
N THR A 8 -31.14 1.82 12.60
CA THR A 8 -32.20 2.07 11.61
C THR A 8 -31.85 3.19 10.63
N LEU A 9 -30.92 4.06 10.97
CA LEU A 9 -30.41 5.10 10.07
C LEU A 9 -29.32 4.56 9.11
N LYS A 10 -28.50 3.61 9.55
CA LYS A 10 -27.48 2.94 8.69
C LYS A 10 -28.16 2.15 7.55
N GLN A 11 -29.18 1.33 7.86
CA GLN A 11 -29.91 0.57 6.81
C GLN A 11 -30.67 1.42 5.79
N SER A 12 -31.01 2.67 6.10
CA SER A 12 -31.72 3.55 5.18
C SER A 12 -30.79 4.30 4.21
N LYS A 13 -29.52 4.53 4.56
CA LYS A 13 -28.55 5.18 3.68
C LYS A 13 -28.00 4.21 2.63
N ASP A 14 -27.63 2.98 3.03
CA ASP A 14 -27.04 1.98 2.17
C ASP A 14 -27.93 1.59 0.98
N HIS A 15 -29.25 1.51 1.20
CA HIS A 15 -30.19 1.18 0.13
C HIS A 15 -30.41 2.31 -0.89
N ARG A 16 -30.06 3.55 -0.60
CA ARG A 16 -30.20 4.68 -1.55
C ARG A 16 -29.05 4.72 -2.54
N TYR A 17 -27.84 4.46 -2.10
CA TYR A 17 -26.66 4.45 -2.98
C TYR A 17 -26.65 3.23 -3.90
N LEU A 18 -27.01 2.04 -3.40
CA LEU A 18 -27.18 0.84 -4.24
C LEU A 18 -28.23 1.05 -5.35
N LYS A 19 -29.35 1.75 -5.04
CA LYS A 19 -30.38 2.05 -6.03
C LYS A 19 -29.93 3.08 -7.06
N LEU A 20 -29.11 4.05 -6.68
CA LEU A 20 -28.54 5.01 -7.62
C LEU A 20 -27.52 4.34 -8.55
N LEU A 21 -26.64 3.48 -8.01
CA LEU A 21 -25.66 2.71 -8.77
C LEU A 21 -26.35 1.76 -9.77
N TYR A 22 -27.41 1.08 -9.33
CA TYR A 22 -28.21 0.18 -10.18
C TYR A 22 -28.92 0.95 -11.30
N LEU A 23 -29.38 2.17 -11.01
CA LEU A 23 -30.01 3.05 -12.01
C LEU A 23 -28.99 3.60 -13.02
N CYS A 24 -27.79 3.97 -12.57
CA CYS A 24 -26.69 4.42 -13.43
C CYS A 24 -26.20 3.28 -14.34
N LEU A 25 -26.05 2.06 -13.80
CA LEU A 25 -25.69 0.88 -14.60
C LEU A 25 -26.76 0.51 -15.62
N LEU A 26 -28.05 0.57 -15.26
CA LEU A 26 -29.16 0.31 -16.20
C LEU A 26 -29.24 1.35 -17.31
N VAL A 27 -28.97 2.62 -17.04
CA VAL A 27 -28.93 3.69 -18.04
C VAL A 27 -27.74 3.52 -18.99
N LEU A 28 -26.59 3.05 -18.50
CA LEU A 28 -25.40 2.77 -19.31
C LEU A 28 -25.62 1.54 -20.21
N PHE A 29 -26.20 0.46 -19.66
CA PHE A 29 -26.49 -0.76 -20.45
C PHE A 29 -27.62 -0.57 -21.46
N SER A 30 -28.62 0.28 -21.20
CA SER A 30 -29.72 0.52 -22.13
C SER A 30 -29.35 1.34 -23.36
N ARG A 31 -28.20 2.02 -23.37
CA ARG A 31 -27.66 2.73 -24.54
C ARG A 31 -26.65 1.93 -25.35
N ALA A 32 -26.08 0.88 -24.79
CA ALA A 32 -25.10 0.04 -25.48
C ALA A 32 -25.68 -0.75 -26.66
N GLU A 33 -26.99 -1.04 -26.68
CA GLU A 33 -27.62 -1.75 -27.78
C GLU A 33 -27.88 -0.91 -29.05
N SER A 34 -27.71 0.41 -29.00
CA SER A 34 -27.97 1.30 -30.15
C SER A 34 -26.72 1.80 -30.89
N ILE A 35 -25.52 1.42 -30.47
CA ILE A 35 -24.24 1.87 -31.07
C ILE A 35 -23.67 0.84 -32.06
N TRP A 36 -24.28 -0.32 -32.22
CA TRP A 36 -23.81 -1.41 -33.09
C TRP A 36 -24.12 -1.22 -34.58
N ALA A 37 -24.37 -0.02 -35.08
CA ALA A 37 -24.69 0.22 -36.49
C ALA A 37 -24.08 1.52 -37.01
N GLN A 38 -22.76 1.60 -37.05
CA GLN A 38 -22.06 2.45 -38.02
C GLN A 38 -20.60 1.98 -38.20
N GLU A 39 -20.38 0.80 -38.80
CA GLU A 39 -19.19 0.54 -39.59
C GLU A 39 -19.18 1.56 -40.71
N GLN A 40 -18.34 2.59 -40.59
CA GLN A 40 -18.04 3.47 -41.71
C GLN A 40 -17.12 2.73 -42.68
N MET A 41 -17.70 2.07 -43.68
CA MET A 41 -16.96 1.48 -44.81
C MET A 41 -16.13 2.57 -45.50
N LEU A 42 -14.83 2.31 -45.65
CA LEU A 42 -13.98 3.04 -46.60
C LEU A 42 -14.67 3.01 -47.97
N SER A 43 -14.64 4.12 -48.66
CA SER A 43 -15.30 4.30 -49.95
C SER A 43 -15.13 3.04 -50.84
N ASN A 44 -16.22 2.48 -51.39
CA ASN A 44 -16.22 1.37 -52.36
C ASN A 44 -15.66 1.80 -53.76
N SER A 45 -15.00 2.93 -53.83
CA SER A 45 -14.38 3.39 -55.08
C SER A 45 -13.14 2.56 -55.39
N GLU A 46 -13.01 2.14 -56.67
CA GLU A 46 -11.87 1.42 -57.17
C GLU A 46 -10.75 2.38 -57.59
N TYR A 47 -9.52 2.09 -57.21
CA TYR A 47 -8.32 2.86 -57.55
C TYR A 47 -7.32 1.94 -58.27
N THR A 48 -6.59 2.50 -59.22
CA THR A 48 -5.53 1.76 -59.93
C THR A 48 -4.19 2.05 -59.26
N PHE A 49 -3.56 1.03 -58.73
CA PHE A 49 -2.28 1.10 -58.04
C PHE A 49 -1.17 0.52 -58.94
N SER A 50 0.02 1.10 -58.82
CA SER A 50 1.27 0.55 -59.35
C SER A 50 2.39 0.88 -58.37
N ILE A 51 2.41 0.15 -57.25
CA ILE A 51 3.35 0.30 -56.14
C ILE A 51 4.36 -0.85 -56.22
N ALA A 52 5.63 -0.50 -56.48
CA ALA A 52 6.69 -1.45 -56.49
C ALA A 52 7.07 -1.87 -55.05
N ARG A 53 7.76 -2.98 -54.88
CA ARG A 53 8.32 -3.36 -53.58
C ARG A 53 9.21 -2.24 -53.03
N SER A 54 8.83 -1.69 -51.92
CA SER A 54 9.46 -0.51 -51.31
C SER A 54 9.29 -0.56 -49.80
N PRO A 55 10.05 0.27 -49.04
CA PRO A 55 9.80 0.45 -47.63
C PRO A 55 8.32 0.80 -47.36
N MET A 56 7.75 0.22 -46.27
CA MET A 56 6.33 0.35 -45.91
C MET A 56 5.83 1.81 -45.92
N ILE A 57 6.62 2.74 -45.41
CA ILE A 57 6.27 4.17 -45.35
C ILE A 57 6.10 4.76 -46.75
N GLU A 58 7.00 4.43 -47.69
CA GLU A 58 6.93 4.90 -49.06
C GLU A 58 5.71 4.34 -49.82
N ALA A 59 5.38 3.06 -49.57
CA ALA A 59 4.22 2.42 -50.17
C ALA A 59 2.90 3.04 -49.66
N LEU A 60 2.82 3.31 -48.37
CA LEU A 60 1.64 3.93 -47.75
C LEU A 60 1.52 5.42 -48.14
N GLN A 61 2.63 6.14 -48.39
CA GLN A 61 2.58 7.47 -48.98
C GLN A 61 2.04 7.43 -50.41
N GLN A 62 2.42 6.41 -51.21
CA GLN A 62 1.87 6.24 -52.58
C GLN A 62 0.39 5.84 -52.53
N PHE A 63 -0.02 5.03 -51.56
CA PHE A 63 -1.42 4.71 -51.31
C PHE A 63 -2.23 5.96 -50.96
N THR A 64 -1.73 6.82 -50.05
CA THR A 64 -2.35 8.10 -49.70
C THR A 64 -2.46 9.03 -50.91
N ALA A 65 -1.40 9.13 -51.72
CA ALA A 65 -1.41 9.96 -52.94
C ALA A 65 -2.43 9.47 -53.97
N THR A 66 -2.70 8.16 -54.02
CA THR A 66 -3.63 7.55 -55.00
C THR A 66 -5.08 7.64 -54.50
N THR A 67 -5.34 7.46 -53.24
CA THR A 67 -6.69 7.33 -52.67
C THR A 67 -7.20 8.61 -52.01
N GLY A 68 -6.30 9.49 -51.58
CA GLY A 68 -6.62 10.67 -50.77
C GLY A 68 -6.88 10.33 -49.28
N ILE A 69 -6.75 9.06 -48.89
CA ILE A 69 -6.96 8.61 -47.52
C ILE A 69 -5.66 8.85 -46.73
N GLN A 70 -5.75 9.53 -45.61
CA GLN A 70 -4.62 9.78 -44.73
C GLN A 70 -4.33 8.50 -43.95
N VAL A 71 -3.04 8.18 -43.79
CA VAL A 71 -2.58 7.03 -43.00
C VAL A 71 -1.79 7.57 -41.84
N LEU A 72 -2.30 7.31 -40.62
CA LEU A 72 -1.63 7.58 -39.35
C LEU A 72 -0.85 6.35 -38.91
N PHE A 73 0.31 6.53 -38.32
CA PHE A 73 1.18 5.45 -37.85
C PHE A 73 1.33 5.54 -36.34
N GLU A 74 1.19 4.43 -35.67
CA GLU A 74 1.64 4.30 -34.28
C GLU A 74 3.17 4.15 -34.20
N ASP A 75 3.75 4.62 -33.10
CA ASP A 75 5.18 4.43 -32.82
C ASP A 75 5.51 2.91 -32.79
N GLY A 76 6.55 2.52 -33.56
CA GLY A 76 6.91 1.10 -33.73
C GLY A 76 6.53 0.52 -35.11
N VAL A 77 5.65 1.14 -35.89
CA VAL A 77 5.31 0.71 -37.27
C VAL A 77 6.42 1.09 -38.25
N SER A 78 7.30 2.02 -37.90
CA SER A 78 8.35 2.60 -38.77
C SER A 78 9.57 1.70 -39.02
N GLY A 79 9.61 0.46 -38.48
CA GLY A 79 10.70 -0.50 -38.72
C GLY A 79 10.90 -0.75 -40.23
N LYS A 80 12.12 -1.20 -40.64
CA LYS A 80 12.54 -1.53 -42.03
C LYS A 80 11.73 -2.71 -42.63
N ARG A 81 10.42 -2.53 -42.77
CA ARG A 81 9.54 -3.53 -43.38
C ARG A 81 9.36 -3.20 -44.84
N GLU A 82 9.51 -4.19 -45.73
CA GLU A 82 9.26 -4.07 -47.17
C GLU A 82 7.86 -4.55 -47.52
N THR A 83 7.15 -3.87 -48.38
CA THR A 83 5.81 -4.27 -48.85
C THR A 83 5.89 -5.26 -50.02
N VAL A 84 4.77 -5.89 -50.33
CA VAL A 84 4.55 -6.63 -51.56
C VAL A 84 4.35 -5.66 -52.74
N VAL A 85 4.57 -6.15 -53.95
CA VAL A 85 4.20 -5.40 -55.17
C VAL A 85 2.69 -5.33 -55.28
N LEU A 86 2.13 -4.13 -55.39
CA LEU A 86 0.71 -3.90 -55.62
C LEU A 86 0.49 -3.28 -56.99
N ASP A 87 0.05 -4.09 -57.95
CA ASP A 87 -0.21 -3.66 -59.33
C ASP A 87 -1.60 -4.11 -59.77
N GLY A 88 -2.51 -3.21 -60.05
CA GLY A 88 -3.89 -3.54 -60.40
C GLY A 88 -4.94 -2.55 -59.86
N THR A 89 -6.20 -2.88 -60.08
CA THR A 89 -7.33 -2.07 -59.59
C THR A 89 -7.98 -2.74 -58.38
N TYR A 90 -8.04 -1.99 -57.28
CA TYR A 90 -8.52 -2.45 -55.99
C TYR A 90 -9.33 -1.37 -55.27
N THR A 91 -10.21 -1.73 -54.40
CA THR A 91 -10.77 -0.78 -53.43
C THR A 91 -9.66 -0.34 -52.44
N ALA A 92 -9.85 0.80 -51.79
CA ALA A 92 -8.88 1.28 -50.79
C ALA A 92 -8.62 0.27 -49.70
N GLU A 93 -9.67 -0.41 -49.22
CA GLU A 93 -9.59 -1.45 -48.17
C GLU A 93 -8.80 -2.67 -48.67
N GLN A 94 -9.08 -3.16 -49.87
CA GLN A 94 -8.36 -4.29 -50.46
C GLN A 94 -6.87 -3.97 -50.68
N ALA A 95 -6.58 -2.77 -51.20
CA ALA A 95 -5.21 -2.32 -51.44
C ALA A 95 -4.41 -2.21 -50.14
N LEU A 96 -5.02 -1.64 -49.11
CA LEU A 96 -4.39 -1.47 -47.82
C LEU A 96 -4.19 -2.83 -47.14
N GLY A 97 -5.19 -3.71 -47.18
CA GLY A 97 -5.08 -5.08 -46.66
C GLY A 97 -3.95 -5.87 -47.34
N LEU A 98 -3.76 -5.75 -48.67
CA LEU A 98 -2.66 -6.44 -49.37
C LEU A 98 -1.29 -5.83 -49.02
N LEU A 99 -1.17 -4.51 -48.83
CA LEU A 99 0.08 -3.87 -48.44
C LEU A 99 0.52 -4.26 -47.03
N LEU A 100 -0.44 -4.44 -46.13
CA LEU A 100 -0.18 -4.70 -44.71
C LEU A 100 -0.10 -6.20 -44.34
N ALA A 101 -0.68 -7.10 -45.15
CA ALA A 101 -0.87 -8.52 -44.81
C ALA A 101 0.42 -9.27 -44.43
N ASP A 102 1.51 -9.03 -45.18
CA ASP A 102 2.81 -9.71 -44.93
C ASP A 102 3.66 -8.97 -43.85
N ALA A 103 3.24 -7.78 -43.47
CA ALA A 103 3.97 -6.95 -42.52
C ALA A 103 3.51 -7.15 -41.05
N GLY A 104 2.42 -7.91 -40.84
CA GLY A 104 1.82 -8.06 -39.52
C GLY A 104 1.27 -6.72 -39.00
N LEU A 105 0.67 -5.93 -39.90
CA LEU A 105 0.03 -4.65 -39.62
C LEU A 105 -1.44 -4.73 -39.99
N SER A 106 -2.29 -4.05 -39.24
CA SER A 106 -3.71 -3.84 -39.54
C SER A 106 -4.00 -2.36 -39.77
N ALA A 107 -5.08 -2.07 -40.45
CA ALA A 107 -5.54 -0.71 -40.63
C ALA A 107 -6.97 -0.60 -40.09
N GLU A 108 -7.20 0.36 -39.24
CA GLU A 108 -8.50 0.70 -38.69
C GLU A 108 -8.95 2.07 -39.19
N PRO A 109 -10.20 2.24 -39.67
CA PRO A 109 -10.71 3.54 -40.06
C PRO A 109 -10.94 4.38 -38.80
N VAL A 110 -10.29 5.55 -38.72
CA VAL A 110 -10.43 6.50 -37.59
C VAL A 110 -11.41 7.63 -38.00
N ALA A 111 -11.47 7.98 -39.27
CA ALA A 111 -12.41 8.95 -39.82
C ALA A 111 -12.74 8.61 -41.29
N SER A 112 -13.70 9.30 -41.89
CA SER A 112 -14.20 9.03 -43.26
C SER A 112 -13.12 9.01 -44.36
N GLN A 113 -11.95 9.56 -44.11
CA GLN A 113 -10.79 9.57 -45.03
C GLN A 113 -9.46 9.39 -44.26
N THR A 114 -9.47 8.79 -43.10
CA THR A 114 -8.27 8.58 -42.26
C THR A 114 -8.28 7.15 -41.74
N VAL A 115 -7.16 6.44 -41.87
CA VAL A 115 -6.93 5.13 -41.32
C VAL A 115 -5.70 5.15 -40.42
N ARG A 116 -5.78 4.48 -39.28
CA ARG A 116 -4.65 4.21 -38.39
C ARG A 116 -4.07 2.86 -38.73
N VAL A 117 -2.77 2.77 -38.89
CA VAL A 117 -2.04 1.52 -39.10
C VAL A 117 -1.35 1.16 -37.78
N THR A 118 -1.76 0.03 -37.23
CA THR A 118 -1.26 -0.55 -36.00
C THR A 118 -0.62 -1.90 -36.25
N LEU A 119 0.10 -2.42 -35.29
CA LEU A 119 0.52 -3.82 -35.31
C LEU A 119 -0.73 -4.71 -35.26
N THR A 120 -0.90 -5.60 -36.25
CA THR A 120 -2.03 -6.53 -36.24
C THR A 120 -1.93 -7.40 -35.00
N PRO A 121 -2.93 -7.42 -34.11
CA PRO A 121 -3.05 -8.49 -33.14
C PRO A 121 -3.20 -9.78 -33.93
N ARG A 122 -2.22 -10.67 -33.88
CA ARG A 122 -2.39 -11.99 -34.51
C ARG A 122 -3.52 -12.71 -33.81
N PRO A 123 -4.36 -13.51 -34.47
CA PRO A 123 -5.27 -14.41 -33.80
C PRO A 123 -4.45 -15.31 -32.87
N GLY A 124 -4.48 -15.04 -31.56
CA GLY A 124 -3.61 -15.62 -30.55
C GLY A 124 -2.63 -14.62 -29.90
N ASP A 125 -2.58 -13.33 -30.28
CA ASP A 125 -1.93 -12.31 -29.50
C ASP A 125 -2.77 -12.08 -28.25
N ASP A 126 -2.40 -12.83 -27.25
CA ASP A 126 -2.87 -12.81 -25.89
C ASP A 126 -2.44 -11.45 -25.30
N PRO A 127 -3.34 -10.60 -24.77
CA PRO A 127 -2.94 -9.41 -24.02
C PRO A 127 -2.09 -9.76 -22.79
N PHE A 128 -1.99 -11.03 -22.47
CA PHE A 128 -1.09 -11.62 -21.48
C PHE A 128 0.05 -12.44 -22.12
N ARG A 129 0.26 -12.32 -23.43
CA ARG A 129 1.43 -12.89 -24.07
C ARG A 129 2.63 -12.20 -23.47
N VAL A 130 3.54 -13.00 -22.90
CA VAL A 130 4.85 -12.51 -22.48
C VAL A 130 5.45 -11.78 -23.69
N ALA A 131 5.42 -10.43 -23.66
CA ALA A 131 5.94 -9.62 -24.77
C ALA A 131 7.34 -10.16 -25.14
N SER A 132 7.71 -10.14 -26.41
CA SER A 132 9.01 -10.71 -26.85
C SER A 132 10.20 -9.92 -26.28
N GLU A 133 9.96 -8.70 -25.85
CA GLU A 133 10.90 -7.79 -25.19
C GLU A 133 10.29 -7.33 -23.88
N ILE A 134 11.11 -7.07 -22.87
CA ILE A 134 10.64 -6.44 -21.63
C ILE A 134 10.42 -4.98 -21.97
N GLU A 135 9.18 -4.51 -21.90
CA GLU A 135 8.84 -3.10 -22.08
C GLU A 135 9.59 -2.24 -21.06
N GLU A 136 9.98 -1.03 -21.45
CA GLU A 136 10.60 -0.08 -20.53
C GLU A 136 9.57 0.30 -19.46
N ILE A 137 9.80 -0.11 -18.20
CA ILE A 137 8.90 0.19 -17.10
C ILE A 137 9.26 1.56 -16.53
N ILE A 138 8.28 2.46 -16.50
CA ILE A 138 8.42 3.80 -15.92
C ILE A 138 8.25 3.72 -14.39
N VAL A 139 9.14 4.38 -13.66
CA VAL A 139 9.08 4.51 -12.19
C VAL A 139 8.50 5.88 -11.84
N PHE A 140 7.29 5.89 -11.32
CA PHE A 140 6.56 7.11 -10.96
C PHE A 140 7.06 7.75 -9.67
N GLY A 141 7.60 6.95 -8.75
CA GLY A 141 8.15 7.44 -7.49
C GLY A 141 9.33 8.38 -7.64
N THR A 142 9.94 8.46 -8.81
CA THR A 142 10.97 9.47 -9.10
C THR A 142 10.39 10.86 -9.40
N LYS A 143 9.07 10.98 -9.58
CA LYS A 143 8.35 12.18 -10.06
C LYS A 143 8.76 12.68 -11.45
N GLN A 144 9.80 12.13 -12.04
CA GLN A 144 10.29 12.44 -13.41
C GLN A 144 9.83 11.39 -14.44
N GLY A 145 9.17 10.31 -14.00
CA GLY A 145 8.77 9.23 -14.90
C GLY A 145 9.97 8.59 -15.60
N LEU A 146 11.01 8.26 -14.86
CA LEU A 146 12.22 7.66 -15.41
C LEU A 146 12.01 6.18 -15.69
N GLY A 147 12.55 5.69 -16.80
CA GLY A 147 12.67 4.26 -17.05
C GLY A 147 13.51 3.57 -15.97
N LEU A 148 13.13 2.34 -15.58
CA LEU A 148 13.77 1.57 -14.50
C LEU A 148 15.31 1.51 -14.65
N GLN A 149 15.83 1.43 -15.87
CA GLN A 149 17.27 1.34 -16.14
C GLN A 149 18.04 2.64 -15.81
N ARG A 150 17.32 3.76 -15.64
CA ARG A 150 17.89 5.08 -15.32
C ARG A 150 17.70 5.47 -13.85
N VAL A 151 17.05 4.60 -13.05
CA VAL A 151 16.75 4.88 -11.64
C VAL A 151 17.93 4.47 -10.76
N THR A 152 18.35 5.37 -9.88
CA THR A 152 19.46 5.17 -8.93
C THR A 152 18.99 4.76 -7.53
N ASP A 153 17.70 4.39 -7.41
CA ASP A 153 17.07 3.92 -6.18
C ASP A 153 16.86 2.41 -6.24
N SER A 154 16.88 1.75 -5.09
CA SER A 154 16.41 0.37 -5.00
C SER A 154 14.89 0.36 -5.07
N VAL A 155 14.35 -0.21 -6.14
CA VAL A 155 12.92 -0.28 -6.38
C VAL A 155 12.49 -1.68 -6.80
N GLU A 156 11.36 -2.13 -6.30
CA GLU A 156 10.65 -3.30 -6.79
C GLU A 156 9.30 -2.92 -7.34
N LEU A 157 8.98 -3.46 -8.51
CA LEU A 157 7.81 -3.09 -9.29
C LEU A 157 6.85 -4.26 -9.38
N PHE A 158 5.57 -3.97 -9.17
CA PHE A 158 4.48 -4.90 -9.37
C PHE A 158 3.53 -4.30 -10.39
N THR A 159 3.45 -4.92 -11.56
CA THR A 159 2.47 -4.58 -12.59
C THR A 159 1.14 -5.28 -12.34
N ALA A 160 0.08 -4.84 -12.99
CA ALA A 160 -1.22 -5.51 -12.94
C ALA A 160 -1.13 -7.00 -13.31
N GLU A 161 -0.28 -7.35 -14.27
CA GLU A 161 -0.03 -8.73 -14.66
C GLU A 161 0.64 -9.53 -13.53
N ARG A 162 1.63 -8.94 -12.83
CA ARG A 162 2.35 -9.60 -11.74
C ARG A 162 1.42 -9.90 -10.56
N PHE A 163 0.47 -9.02 -10.21
CA PHE A 163 -0.53 -9.31 -9.18
C PHE A 163 -1.32 -10.59 -9.48
N GLU A 164 -1.75 -10.74 -10.73
CA GLU A 164 -2.46 -11.94 -11.17
C GLU A 164 -1.57 -13.18 -11.14
N GLN A 165 -0.31 -13.03 -11.55
CA GLN A 165 0.64 -14.13 -11.62
C GLN A 165 1.01 -14.67 -10.25
N GLU A 166 1.09 -13.84 -9.22
CA GLU A 166 1.50 -14.20 -7.86
C GLU A 166 0.33 -14.52 -6.92
N VAL A 167 -0.92 -14.37 -7.37
CA VAL A 167 -2.12 -14.53 -6.53
C VAL A 167 -2.07 -13.54 -5.35
N VAL A 168 -1.93 -12.27 -5.68
CA VAL A 168 -1.86 -11.17 -4.71
C VAL A 168 -3.19 -10.42 -4.70
N PHE A 169 -3.78 -10.19 -3.54
CA PHE A 169 -5.12 -9.65 -3.41
C PHE A 169 -5.17 -8.23 -2.88
N ASP A 170 -4.18 -7.85 -2.07
CA ASP A 170 -4.11 -6.54 -1.45
C ASP A 170 -2.68 -5.96 -1.44
N LEU A 171 -2.58 -4.68 -1.09
CA LEU A 171 -1.32 -3.94 -1.04
C LEU A 171 -0.32 -4.58 -0.05
N GLY A 172 -0.78 -5.02 1.11
CA GLY A 172 0.08 -5.64 2.11
C GLY A 172 0.72 -6.93 1.59
N GLU A 173 -0.04 -7.76 0.89
CA GLU A 173 0.50 -8.95 0.24
C GLU A 173 1.53 -8.60 -0.83
N ALA A 174 1.29 -7.55 -1.64
CA ALA A 174 2.26 -7.11 -2.64
C ALA A 174 3.57 -6.64 -1.99
N VAL A 175 3.50 -5.83 -0.94
CA VAL A 175 4.70 -5.36 -0.21
C VAL A 175 5.46 -6.53 0.40
N THR A 176 4.77 -7.53 0.96
CA THR A 176 5.41 -8.73 1.53
C THR A 176 6.17 -9.56 0.48
N ARG A 177 5.87 -9.41 -0.82
CA ARG A 177 6.64 -10.05 -1.91
C ARG A 177 7.94 -9.31 -2.24
N ALA A 178 8.07 -8.05 -1.84
CA ALA A 178 9.31 -7.32 -1.99
C ALA A 178 10.34 -7.80 -0.97
N VAL A 179 11.59 -8.00 -1.41
CA VAL A 179 12.67 -8.40 -0.51
C VAL A 179 13.04 -7.27 0.44
N ASN A 180 13.47 -7.62 1.66
CA ASN A 180 13.73 -6.69 2.76
C ASN A 180 12.51 -5.79 3.08
N ALA A 181 11.32 -6.29 2.79
CA ALA A 181 10.07 -5.66 3.17
C ALA A 181 9.11 -6.70 3.77
N SER A 182 8.28 -6.29 4.70
CA SER A 182 7.29 -7.15 5.34
C SER A 182 6.06 -6.33 5.76
N VAL A 183 4.96 -7.02 5.97
CA VAL A 183 3.75 -6.42 6.53
C VAL A 183 3.27 -7.31 7.65
N ILE A 184 2.94 -6.71 8.78
CA ILE A 184 2.29 -7.38 9.88
C ILE A 184 0.80 -7.14 9.72
N ARG A 185 0.06 -8.23 9.64
CA ARG A 185 -1.40 -8.17 9.55
C ARG A 185 -1.99 -8.03 10.94
N ASN A 186 -1.83 -6.87 11.51
CA ASN A 186 -2.62 -6.42 12.63
C ASN A 186 -3.66 -5.40 12.15
N ASP A 187 -4.39 -4.79 13.06
CA ASP A 187 -5.32 -3.68 12.77
C ASP A 187 -4.67 -2.52 12.01
N LEU A 188 -3.37 -2.31 12.20
CA LEU A 188 -2.63 -1.20 11.60
C LEU A 188 -1.96 -1.57 10.28
N ASN A 189 -1.85 -2.86 9.90
CA ASN A 189 -1.08 -3.34 8.76
C ASN A 189 0.28 -2.64 8.63
N THR A 190 1.09 -2.84 9.64
CA THR A 190 2.39 -2.18 9.75
C THR A 190 3.33 -2.67 8.66
N ILE A 191 3.75 -1.75 7.80
CA ILE A 191 4.77 -1.99 6.78
C ILE A 191 6.15 -1.78 7.40
N ASN A 192 7.07 -2.69 7.14
CA ASN A 192 8.47 -2.58 7.48
C ASN A 192 9.32 -2.64 6.20
N ILE A 193 10.29 -1.77 6.07
CA ILE A 193 11.28 -1.77 4.98
C ILE A 193 12.67 -1.69 5.58
N ARG A 194 13.52 -2.67 5.29
CA ARG A 194 14.90 -2.77 5.81
C ARG A 194 14.99 -2.68 7.35
N GLY A 195 14.02 -3.26 8.06
CA GLY A 195 13.98 -3.23 9.53
C GLY A 195 13.38 -1.98 10.14
N LEU A 196 12.94 -1.02 9.34
CA LEU A 196 12.33 0.20 9.81
C LEU A 196 10.80 0.12 9.65
N ASP A 197 10.08 0.22 10.78
CA ASP A 197 8.62 0.16 10.81
C ASP A 197 7.98 1.48 10.39
N ARG A 198 6.85 1.37 9.71
CA ARG A 198 6.08 2.52 9.23
C ARG A 198 5.68 3.46 10.36
N PHE A 199 5.10 2.95 11.43
CA PHE A 199 4.57 3.78 12.50
C PHE A 199 5.63 4.20 13.53
N GLY A 200 6.72 3.44 13.63
CA GLY A 200 7.75 3.73 14.61
C GLY A 200 7.18 3.90 16.02
N THR A 201 7.53 4.99 16.67
CA THR A 201 7.16 5.31 18.06
C THR A 201 5.98 6.28 18.19
N ASP A 202 5.48 6.84 17.07
CA ASP A 202 4.43 7.85 17.12
C ASP A 202 3.07 7.26 17.47
N SER A 203 2.56 7.58 18.66
CA SER A 203 1.21 7.20 19.09
C SER A 203 0.10 8.02 18.43
N ALA A 204 0.47 9.12 17.74
CA ALA A 204 -0.50 9.98 17.07
C ALA A 204 -0.72 9.59 15.59
N GLY A 205 0.14 8.72 15.02
CA GLY A 205 0.03 8.29 13.62
C GLY A 205 0.42 9.37 12.60
N VAL A 206 0.95 10.50 13.05
CA VAL A 206 1.23 11.69 12.22
C VAL A 206 2.62 11.61 11.60
N SER A 207 3.56 10.95 12.28
CA SER A 207 4.94 10.80 11.87
C SER A 207 5.24 9.35 11.51
N GLN A 208 5.41 9.07 10.22
CA GLN A 208 5.64 7.72 9.70
C GLN A 208 7.04 7.61 9.09
N ALA A 209 7.65 6.42 9.16
CA ALA A 209 8.92 6.17 8.48
C ALA A 209 8.76 5.78 7.01
N ILE A 210 7.58 5.30 6.63
CA ILE A 210 7.24 4.87 5.27
C ILE A 210 5.93 5.53 4.86
N ASN A 211 5.97 6.29 3.78
CA ASN A 211 4.77 6.92 3.23
C ASN A 211 4.22 6.13 2.04
N ILE A 212 2.90 6.17 1.88
CA ILE A 212 2.20 5.54 0.75
C ILE A 212 1.59 6.65 -0.09
N PHE A 213 1.91 6.62 -1.38
CA PHE A 213 1.40 7.57 -2.37
C PHE A 213 0.39 6.87 -3.27
N ILE A 214 -0.77 7.47 -3.46
CA ILE A 214 -1.81 6.99 -4.37
C ILE A 214 -2.04 8.07 -5.42
N ASP A 215 -1.84 7.72 -6.69
CA ASP A 215 -1.98 8.63 -7.83
C ASP A 215 -1.23 9.96 -7.65
N GLY A 216 -0.02 9.90 -7.06
CA GLY A 216 0.91 11.03 -6.93
C GLY A 216 0.80 11.86 -5.65
N ALA A 217 -0.14 11.57 -4.75
CA ALA A 217 -0.30 12.26 -3.48
C ALA A 217 -0.22 11.30 -2.28
N PRO A 218 0.31 11.74 -1.11
CA PRO A 218 0.38 10.91 0.06
C PRO A 218 -1.02 10.56 0.58
N ALA A 219 -1.19 9.37 1.10
CA ALA A 219 -2.38 8.94 1.83
C ALA A 219 -2.17 9.13 3.34
N SER A 220 -3.20 9.53 4.06
CA SER A 220 -3.15 9.60 5.52
C SER A 220 -2.92 8.22 6.15
N SER A 221 -2.44 8.17 7.39
CA SER A 221 -2.29 6.91 8.11
C SER A 221 -3.64 6.19 8.21
N ASN A 222 -4.68 6.91 8.61
CA ASN A 222 -6.00 6.36 8.83
C ASN A 222 -6.65 5.81 7.55
N ALA A 223 -6.35 6.39 6.40
CA ALA A 223 -6.82 5.86 5.11
C ALA A 223 -6.27 4.46 4.77
N LEU A 224 -5.18 4.05 5.45
CA LEU A 224 -4.44 2.83 5.15
C LEU A 224 -4.44 1.82 6.30
N GLU A 225 -4.87 2.23 7.48
CA GLU A 225 -5.07 1.35 8.62
C GLU A 225 -6.21 0.36 8.38
N GLY A 226 -6.21 -0.75 9.09
CA GLY A 226 -7.30 -1.73 9.06
C GLY A 226 -7.33 -2.66 7.85
N GLY A 227 -6.26 -2.81 7.11
CA GLY A 227 -6.19 -3.78 6.02
C GLY A 227 -5.73 -3.25 4.69
N GLY A 228 -5.40 -4.16 3.80
CA GLY A 228 -4.83 -3.83 2.50
C GLY A 228 -5.77 -3.04 1.61
N GLN A 229 -5.22 -2.08 0.91
CA GLN A 229 -5.89 -1.43 -0.22
C GLN A 229 -6.15 -2.45 -1.32
N SER A 230 -7.33 -2.39 -1.97
CA SER A 230 -7.64 -3.22 -3.13
C SER A 230 -6.68 -2.96 -4.28
N LEU A 231 -6.14 -4.03 -4.85
CA LEU A 231 -5.33 -3.99 -6.07
C LEU A 231 -6.17 -4.08 -7.36
N TRP A 232 -7.49 -4.17 -7.25
CA TRP A 232 -8.37 -4.08 -8.41
C TRP A 232 -8.23 -2.73 -9.09
N ASP A 233 -8.04 -2.75 -10.40
CA ASP A 233 -7.88 -1.56 -11.22
C ASP A 233 -6.61 -0.71 -10.91
N ILE A 234 -5.63 -1.34 -10.27
CA ILE A 234 -4.29 -0.79 -10.13
C ILE A 234 -3.46 -1.18 -11.33
N GLY A 235 -2.74 -0.21 -11.90
CA GLY A 235 -1.82 -0.43 -13.01
C GLY A 235 -0.44 -0.84 -12.55
N GLN A 236 0.07 -0.19 -11.49
CA GLN A 236 1.42 -0.40 -10.98
C GLN A 236 1.50 -0.09 -9.49
N LEU A 237 2.33 -0.86 -8.79
CA LEU A 237 2.76 -0.60 -7.43
C LEU A 237 4.30 -0.65 -7.38
N GLU A 238 4.90 0.31 -6.72
CA GLU A 238 6.34 0.44 -6.55
C GLU A 238 6.68 0.43 -5.06
N VAL A 239 7.65 -0.39 -4.68
CA VAL A 239 8.25 -0.37 -3.35
C VAL A 239 9.65 0.21 -3.49
N LEU A 240 9.81 1.49 -3.13
CA LEU A 240 11.09 2.19 -3.11
C LEU A 240 11.71 2.00 -1.73
N ARG A 241 12.90 1.43 -1.69
CA ARG A 241 13.63 1.13 -0.45
C ARG A 241 14.73 2.16 -0.21
N GLY A 242 14.98 2.45 1.06
CA GLY A 242 15.87 3.51 1.50
C GLY A 242 15.22 4.89 1.37
N SER A 243 15.85 5.91 1.95
CA SER A 243 15.25 7.23 2.07
C SER A 243 14.77 7.82 0.74
N GLN A 244 13.53 8.29 0.72
CA GLN A 244 12.91 8.99 -0.40
C GLN A 244 12.58 10.47 -0.06
N SER A 245 13.04 10.96 1.08
CA SER A 245 12.61 12.26 1.61
C SER A 245 12.94 13.45 0.71
N THR A 246 14.04 13.41 -0.06
CA THR A 246 14.38 14.50 -1.00
C THR A 246 13.31 14.69 -2.09
N VAL A 247 12.70 13.61 -2.57
CA VAL A 247 11.73 13.65 -3.67
C VAL A 247 10.31 13.63 -3.13
N GLN A 248 10.02 12.71 -2.21
CA GLN A 248 8.68 12.48 -1.69
C GLN A 248 8.34 13.38 -0.48
N GLY A 249 9.36 13.83 0.25
CA GLY A 249 9.19 14.72 1.40
C GLY A 249 9.11 13.99 2.73
N ARG A 250 8.34 14.58 3.64
CA ARG A 250 8.16 14.10 5.00
C ARG A 250 7.81 12.62 5.06
N ASN A 251 8.20 11.96 6.15
CA ASN A 251 7.78 10.60 6.46
C ASN A 251 8.15 9.54 5.40
N SER A 252 9.29 9.72 4.73
CA SER A 252 9.80 8.77 3.73
C SER A 252 11.26 8.40 4.02
N ILE A 253 11.61 8.26 5.30
CA ILE A 253 12.97 7.98 5.78
C ILE A 253 13.40 6.56 5.42
N ALA A 254 12.54 5.57 5.61
CA ALA A 254 12.82 4.15 5.34
C ALA A 254 12.51 3.76 3.89
N GLY A 255 11.57 4.44 3.26
CA GLY A 255 11.10 4.14 1.91
C GLY A 255 9.77 4.76 1.58
N SER A 256 9.23 4.38 0.43
CA SER A 256 7.88 4.77 0.00
C SER A 256 7.24 3.66 -0.81
N VAL A 257 5.93 3.53 -0.70
CA VAL A 257 5.10 2.69 -1.58
C VAL A 257 4.30 3.61 -2.48
N VAL A 258 4.42 3.42 -3.80
CA VAL A 258 3.72 4.26 -4.78
C VAL A 258 2.73 3.41 -5.56
N VAL A 259 1.47 3.78 -5.50
CA VAL A 259 0.35 3.09 -6.15
C VAL A 259 -0.18 3.96 -7.27
N GLN A 260 -0.22 3.40 -8.48
CA GLN A 260 -0.81 4.04 -9.65
C GLN A 260 -2.04 3.27 -10.09
N SER A 261 -3.21 3.85 -9.96
CA SER A 261 -4.42 3.26 -10.50
C SER A 261 -4.55 3.53 -12.00
N LYS A 262 -5.25 2.64 -12.71
CA LYS A 262 -5.37 2.75 -14.17
C LYS A 262 -5.99 4.07 -14.60
N ARG A 263 -5.51 4.63 -15.69
CA ARG A 263 -6.00 5.89 -16.26
C ARG A 263 -7.23 5.64 -17.15
N PRO A 264 -8.08 6.67 -17.37
CA PRO A 264 -9.05 6.66 -18.46
C PRO A 264 -8.38 6.45 -19.83
N ASP A 265 -9.11 5.79 -20.71
CA ASP A 265 -8.69 5.54 -22.08
C ASP A 265 -9.78 6.03 -23.04
N TYR A 266 -9.39 6.39 -24.26
CA TYR A 266 -10.33 6.81 -25.32
C TYR A 266 -10.92 5.61 -26.07
N ASP A 267 -10.39 4.40 -25.85
CA ASP A 267 -10.98 3.17 -26.35
C ASP A 267 -11.92 2.55 -25.30
N TRP A 268 -13.09 2.07 -25.75
CA TRP A 268 -14.00 1.35 -24.87
C TRP A 268 -13.42 0.02 -24.44
N SER A 269 -13.21 -0.13 -23.16
CA SER A 269 -12.80 -1.37 -22.56
C SER A 269 -13.36 -1.55 -21.16
N GLY A 270 -13.39 -2.79 -20.69
CA GLY A 270 -13.87 -3.07 -19.35
C GLY A 270 -13.46 -4.45 -18.87
N ALA A 271 -13.58 -4.63 -17.56
CA ALA A 271 -13.28 -5.89 -16.91
C ALA A 271 -14.27 -6.15 -15.77
N ALA A 272 -14.56 -7.42 -15.51
CA ALA A 272 -15.32 -7.85 -14.34
C ALA A 272 -14.69 -9.12 -13.75
N ARG A 273 -14.77 -9.28 -12.44
CA ARG A 273 -14.24 -10.43 -11.70
C ARG A 273 -15.26 -10.94 -10.70
N LEU A 274 -15.40 -12.26 -10.65
CA LEU A 274 -16.03 -12.99 -9.57
C LEU A 274 -14.99 -13.95 -8.99
N ARG A 275 -14.75 -13.89 -7.68
CA ARG A 275 -13.84 -14.79 -6.98
C ARG A 275 -14.54 -15.36 -5.75
N ALA A 276 -14.27 -16.62 -5.45
CA ALA A 276 -14.70 -17.28 -4.22
C ALA A 276 -13.61 -18.22 -3.73
N GLY A 277 -13.48 -18.32 -2.42
CA GLY A 277 -12.46 -19.15 -1.76
C GLY A 277 -12.92 -19.65 -0.40
N GLU A 278 -12.03 -20.31 0.30
CA GLU A 278 -12.22 -20.74 1.69
C GLU A 278 -12.32 -19.54 2.63
N TYR A 279 -12.67 -19.77 3.87
CA TYR A 279 -12.88 -18.74 4.90
C TYR A 279 -13.93 -17.70 4.50
N GLY A 280 -14.97 -18.10 3.78
CA GLY A 280 -16.02 -17.20 3.29
C GLY A 280 -15.54 -16.16 2.27
N SER A 281 -14.28 -16.27 1.78
CA SER A 281 -13.71 -15.26 0.89
C SER A 281 -14.49 -15.09 -0.42
N ARG A 282 -14.89 -13.87 -0.74
CA ARG A 282 -15.60 -13.48 -1.96
C ARG A 282 -15.10 -12.15 -2.47
N GLN A 283 -15.08 -11.99 -3.79
CA GLN A 283 -14.78 -10.72 -4.45
C GLN A 283 -15.67 -10.50 -5.66
N TYR A 284 -16.17 -9.29 -5.80
CA TYR A 284 -16.99 -8.82 -6.91
C TYR A 284 -16.42 -7.51 -7.42
N SER A 285 -15.87 -7.53 -8.63
CA SER A 285 -15.20 -6.35 -9.16
C SER A 285 -15.67 -6.02 -10.56
N ALA A 286 -15.71 -4.75 -10.90
CA ALA A 286 -16.01 -4.27 -12.23
C ALA A 286 -15.23 -3.00 -12.55
N ALA A 287 -14.86 -2.82 -13.82
CA ALA A 287 -14.24 -1.59 -14.30
C ALA A 287 -14.69 -1.34 -15.75
N VAL A 288 -14.86 -0.07 -16.12
CA VAL A 288 -15.16 0.36 -17.48
C VAL A 288 -14.49 1.68 -17.77
N THR A 289 -13.97 1.85 -18.97
CA THR A 289 -13.40 3.10 -19.49
C THR A 289 -13.88 3.36 -20.90
N GLY A 290 -13.85 4.61 -21.32
CA GLY A 290 -14.15 5.02 -22.68
C GLY A 290 -14.27 6.53 -22.85
N PRO A 291 -14.41 7.02 -24.09
CA PRO A 291 -14.58 8.43 -24.38
C PRO A 291 -15.98 8.93 -24.00
N ILE A 292 -16.05 10.11 -23.39
CA ILE A 292 -17.27 10.93 -23.33
C ILE A 292 -17.32 11.85 -24.55
N VAL A 293 -16.14 12.39 -24.93
CA VAL A 293 -15.90 13.14 -26.16
C VAL A 293 -14.63 12.57 -26.77
N ASP A 294 -14.72 12.10 -28.01
CA ASP A 294 -13.62 11.44 -28.71
C ASP A 294 -12.33 12.27 -28.60
N GLU A 295 -11.25 11.64 -28.19
CA GLU A 295 -9.89 12.19 -28.05
C GLU A 295 -9.78 13.47 -27.17
N GLN A 296 -10.84 13.86 -26.43
CA GLN A 296 -10.82 15.08 -25.62
C GLN A 296 -11.24 14.85 -24.17
N LEU A 297 -12.18 13.95 -23.93
CA LEU A 297 -12.68 13.67 -22.58
C LEU A 297 -12.96 12.18 -22.45
N ALA A 298 -12.19 11.51 -21.63
CA ALA A 298 -12.39 10.11 -21.29
C ALA A 298 -12.74 9.94 -19.80
N PHE A 299 -13.41 8.83 -19.50
CA PHE A 299 -13.73 8.46 -18.13
C PHE A 299 -13.26 7.03 -17.84
N ARG A 300 -13.03 6.76 -16.55
CA ARG A 300 -12.88 5.43 -16.00
C ARG A 300 -13.68 5.32 -14.72
N LEU A 301 -14.43 4.23 -14.56
CA LEU A 301 -15.16 3.90 -13.35
C LEU A 301 -14.81 2.48 -12.95
N SER A 302 -14.46 2.27 -11.70
CA SER A 302 -14.22 0.94 -11.15
C SER A 302 -14.81 0.80 -9.76
N THR A 303 -15.18 -0.44 -9.42
CA THR A 303 -15.65 -0.81 -8.07
C THR A 303 -15.14 -2.20 -7.73
N ASP A 304 -14.82 -2.41 -6.47
CA ASP A 304 -14.37 -3.67 -5.91
C ASP A 304 -15.00 -3.89 -4.54
N TYR A 305 -15.63 -5.03 -4.37
CA TYR A 305 -16.14 -5.48 -3.08
C TYR A 305 -15.47 -6.80 -2.72
N GLN A 306 -14.87 -6.87 -1.55
CA GLN A 306 -14.23 -8.05 -0.99
C GLN A 306 -14.77 -8.31 0.40
N GLU A 307 -15.07 -9.57 0.70
CA GLU A 307 -15.44 -10.02 2.04
C GLU A 307 -14.68 -11.30 2.40
N THR A 308 -14.40 -11.49 3.68
CA THR A 308 -13.95 -12.77 4.25
C THR A 308 -14.47 -12.90 5.67
N ASP A 309 -14.91 -14.09 6.02
CA ASP A 309 -15.36 -14.40 7.39
C ASP A 309 -14.16 -14.48 8.37
N GLY A 310 -12.92 -14.70 7.84
CA GLY A 310 -11.72 -14.90 8.66
C GLY A 310 -11.47 -16.37 8.99
N PHE A 311 -10.33 -16.64 9.61
CA PHE A 311 -9.86 -18.00 9.96
C PHE A 311 -9.51 -18.18 11.43
N VAL A 312 -9.46 -17.12 12.24
CA VAL A 312 -9.24 -17.18 13.69
C VAL A 312 -10.59 -17.28 14.39
N ASP A 313 -10.92 -18.46 14.90
CA ASP A 313 -12.21 -18.74 15.56
C ASP A 313 -12.32 -18.01 16.90
N LEU A 314 -13.45 -17.38 17.14
CA LEU A 314 -13.79 -16.90 18.48
C LEU A 314 -14.41 -18.07 19.25
N GLY A 315 -13.68 -18.64 20.18
CA GLY A 315 -14.00 -19.89 20.87
C GLY A 315 -15.32 -19.91 21.64
N PHE A 316 -16.13 -18.84 21.57
CA PHE A 316 -17.39 -18.74 22.31
C PHE A 316 -18.66 -18.71 21.44
N ASP A 317 -18.63 -18.28 20.18
CA ASP A 317 -19.85 -18.17 19.35
C ASP A 317 -19.67 -18.71 17.93
N GLY A 318 -18.47 -19.13 17.54
CA GLY A 318 -18.16 -19.68 16.23
C GLY A 318 -18.08 -18.63 15.12
N SER A 319 -17.99 -17.33 15.44
CA SER A 319 -17.56 -16.28 14.51
C SER A 319 -16.03 -16.18 14.50
N SER A 320 -15.47 -15.46 13.53
CA SER A 320 -14.03 -15.25 13.44
C SER A 320 -13.66 -13.82 13.86
N SER A 321 -12.46 -13.67 14.43
CA SER A 321 -11.96 -12.36 14.89
C SER A 321 -11.36 -11.53 13.74
N ASP A 322 -10.91 -12.15 12.65
CA ASP A 322 -10.15 -11.57 11.55
C ASP A 322 -10.98 -11.39 10.27
N PHE A 323 -12.27 -11.15 10.45
CA PHE A 323 -13.15 -10.83 9.33
C PHE A 323 -12.73 -9.55 8.61
N ARG A 324 -13.07 -9.44 7.32
CA ARG A 324 -12.84 -8.22 6.53
C ARG A 324 -13.94 -8.02 5.52
N ASP A 325 -14.49 -6.80 5.51
CA ASP A 325 -15.32 -6.25 4.46
C ASP A 325 -14.64 -5.03 3.87
N LEU A 326 -14.48 -4.98 2.56
CA LEU A 326 -13.83 -3.87 1.86
C LEU A 326 -14.63 -3.51 0.62
N TRP A 327 -15.04 -2.27 0.52
CA TRP A 327 -15.64 -1.71 -0.69
C TRP A 327 -14.87 -0.49 -1.16
N VAL A 328 -14.34 -0.55 -2.37
CA VAL A 328 -13.62 0.55 -3.02
C VAL A 328 -14.33 0.94 -4.30
N THR A 329 -14.55 2.22 -4.51
CA THR A 329 -15.07 2.77 -5.77
C THR A 329 -14.19 3.91 -6.23
N ARG A 330 -13.75 3.85 -7.51
CA ARG A 330 -12.92 4.89 -8.14
C ARG A 330 -13.62 5.43 -9.37
N GLY A 331 -13.56 6.75 -9.53
CA GLY A 331 -14.01 7.45 -10.72
C GLY A 331 -12.92 8.41 -11.20
N LYS A 332 -12.60 8.39 -12.49
CA LYS A 332 -11.63 9.29 -13.09
C LYS A 332 -12.17 9.95 -14.33
N LEU A 333 -11.79 11.21 -14.54
CA LEU A 333 -12.04 11.98 -15.76
C LEU A 333 -10.71 12.51 -16.27
N LEU A 334 -10.41 12.25 -17.53
CA LEU A 334 -9.24 12.77 -18.25
C LEU A 334 -9.71 13.75 -19.30
N LEU A 335 -9.23 14.98 -19.24
CA LEU A 335 -9.53 16.07 -20.15
C LEU A 335 -8.26 16.48 -20.91
N GLU A 336 -8.28 16.36 -22.24
CA GLU A 336 -7.22 16.74 -23.19
C GLU A 336 -7.86 17.48 -24.38
N PRO A 337 -8.19 18.78 -24.24
CA PRO A 337 -8.99 19.49 -25.20
C PRO A 337 -8.20 19.87 -26.45
N GLU A 338 -8.68 19.56 -27.65
CA GLU A 338 -8.03 19.95 -28.93
C GLU A 338 -7.70 21.45 -29.05
N ALA A 339 -8.50 22.31 -28.38
CA ALA A 339 -8.28 23.76 -28.42
C ALA A 339 -7.08 24.19 -27.56
N LEU A 340 -6.60 23.35 -26.69
CA LEU A 340 -5.49 23.54 -25.78
C LEU A 340 -4.71 22.22 -25.69
N ASP A 341 -4.10 21.81 -26.78
CA ASP A 341 -3.36 20.55 -26.94
C ASP A 341 -2.19 20.38 -25.95
N ALA A 342 -1.73 21.49 -25.38
CA ALA A 342 -0.74 21.51 -24.31
C ALA A 342 -1.31 21.13 -22.92
N LEU A 343 -2.62 20.99 -22.75
CA LEU A 343 -3.27 20.75 -21.45
C LEU A 343 -3.71 19.28 -21.33
N SER A 344 -3.24 18.62 -20.29
CA SER A 344 -3.80 17.36 -19.80
C SER A 344 -4.24 17.54 -18.34
N ALA A 345 -5.50 17.24 -18.03
CA ALA A 345 -6.04 17.38 -16.69
C ALA A 345 -6.81 16.12 -16.30
N MET A 346 -6.47 15.55 -15.16
CA MET A 346 -7.14 14.39 -14.61
C MET A 346 -7.75 14.73 -13.24
N LEU A 347 -9.03 14.42 -13.08
CA LEU A 347 -9.73 14.46 -11.80
C LEU A 347 -10.05 13.04 -11.38
N SER A 348 -9.61 12.66 -10.18
CA SER A 348 -9.83 11.35 -9.59
C SER A 348 -10.65 11.47 -8.32
N PHE A 349 -11.57 10.55 -8.13
CA PHE A 349 -12.38 10.35 -6.93
C PHE A 349 -12.19 8.91 -6.47
N GLU A 350 -11.95 8.71 -5.18
CA GLU A 350 -11.92 7.38 -4.55
C GLU A 350 -12.75 7.43 -3.27
N TYR A 351 -13.58 6.43 -3.09
CA TYR A 351 -14.31 6.16 -1.85
C TYR A 351 -13.98 4.74 -1.40
N THR A 352 -13.59 4.61 -0.14
CA THR A 352 -13.29 3.33 0.50
C THR A 352 -14.13 3.22 1.77
N ASP A 353 -14.84 2.10 1.90
CA ASP A 353 -15.56 1.69 3.12
C ASP A 353 -15.00 0.34 3.53
N ARG A 354 -14.55 0.23 4.77
CA ARG A 354 -13.83 -0.95 5.24
C ARG A 354 -14.19 -1.23 6.69
N SER A 355 -14.53 -2.51 6.96
CA SER A 355 -14.73 -3.04 8.29
C SER A 355 -13.81 -4.22 8.49
N VAL A 356 -13.01 -4.21 9.54
CA VAL A 356 -11.98 -5.23 9.76
C VAL A 356 -11.93 -5.66 11.21
N GLY A 357 -11.70 -6.93 11.40
CA GLY A 357 -11.28 -7.53 12.66
C GLY A 357 -9.77 -7.76 12.71
N ALA A 358 -9.25 -8.25 13.81
CA ALA A 358 -7.83 -8.53 13.99
C ALA A 358 -7.54 -10.03 13.94
N ALA A 359 -6.53 -10.41 13.17
CA ALA A 359 -5.97 -11.77 13.14
C ALA A 359 -5.07 -12.05 14.35
N GLU A 360 -5.44 -11.53 15.52
CA GLU A 360 -4.70 -11.75 16.74
C GLU A 360 -5.23 -12.97 17.46
N GLY A 361 -4.45 -14.02 17.47
CA GLY A 361 -4.63 -15.15 18.36
C GLY A 361 -4.09 -14.76 19.73
N ALA A 362 -4.99 -14.47 20.66
CA ALA A 362 -4.61 -14.37 22.06
C ALA A 362 -4.89 -15.68 22.74
N VAL A 363 -3.87 -16.22 23.32
CA VAL A 363 -3.89 -17.15 24.45
C VAL A 363 -5.18 -17.91 24.71
N ASN A 364 -5.07 -19.19 24.65
CA ASN A 364 -6.03 -20.21 25.07
C ASN A 364 -6.79 -19.94 26.34
N ALA A 365 -8.05 -20.30 26.26
CA ALA A 365 -9.00 -20.65 27.30
C ALA A 365 -9.16 -19.73 28.52
N PRO A 366 -10.38 -19.58 29.02
CA PRO A 366 -10.70 -18.81 30.23
C PRO A 366 -10.15 -19.54 31.45
N THR A 367 -8.84 -19.55 31.66
CA THR A 367 -8.26 -19.96 32.93
C THR A 367 -8.22 -18.73 33.84
N PRO A 368 -8.66 -18.89 35.12
CA PRO A 368 -8.55 -17.80 36.07
C PRO A 368 -7.10 -17.30 36.16
N ILE A 369 -6.92 -15.98 36.25
CA ILE A 369 -5.62 -15.28 36.41
C ILE A 369 -4.75 -15.91 37.54
N SER A 370 -5.34 -16.71 38.41
CA SER A 370 -4.69 -17.38 39.52
C SER A 370 -4.10 -18.76 39.22
N ASP A 371 -4.26 -19.28 37.99
CA ASP A 371 -3.69 -20.58 37.63
C ASP A 371 -2.40 -20.40 36.83
N PRO A 372 -1.21 -20.66 37.40
CA PRO A 372 0.05 -20.55 36.71
C PRO A 372 0.30 -21.67 35.70
N SER A 373 -0.59 -22.65 35.59
CA SER A 373 -0.43 -23.75 34.65
C SER A 373 -0.97 -23.40 33.25
N PHE A 374 -0.34 -22.43 32.55
CA PHE A 374 -0.55 -22.16 31.15
C PHE A 374 0.07 -23.26 30.26
N SER A 375 -0.19 -24.51 30.54
CA SER A 375 0.45 -25.64 29.87
C SER A 375 -0.18 -26.00 28.51
N ASP A 376 -1.19 -25.27 28.06
CA ASP A 376 -1.93 -25.61 26.85
C ASP A 376 -2.01 -24.43 25.87
N PHE A 377 -0.94 -23.63 25.80
CA PHE A 377 -0.82 -22.57 24.80
C PHE A 377 -0.27 -23.16 23.51
N ASP A 378 -1.08 -23.24 22.47
CA ASP A 378 -0.68 -23.58 21.12
C ASP A 378 -1.05 -22.43 20.17
N PRO A 379 -0.08 -21.67 19.63
CA PRO A 379 -0.36 -20.60 18.68
C PRO A 379 -1.00 -21.11 17.39
N ASN A 380 -1.00 -22.43 17.16
CA ASN A 380 -1.57 -23.03 15.95
C ASN A 380 -3.04 -23.43 16.10
N ASP A 381 -3.63 -23.28 17.27
CA ASP A 381 -5.04 -23.62 17.47
C ASP A 381 -6.00 -22.66 16.75
N LEU A 382 -5.52 -21.51 16.30
CA LEU A 382 -6.29 -20.48 15.56
C LEU A 382 -7.58 -20.07 16.30
N GLU A 383 -7.51 -20.07 17.62
CA GLU A 383 -8.60 -19.63 18.49
C GLU A 383 -8.22 -18.36 19.24
N SER A 384 -9.17 -17.47 19.41
CA SER A 384 -9.01 -16.23 20.16
C SER A 384 -10.12 -16.07 21.19
N PHE A 385 -9.77 -15.57 22.37
CA PHE A 385 -10.70 -15.32 23.47
C PHE A 385 -10.60 -13.87 23.96
N PRO A 386 -10.84 -12.87 23.13
CA PRO A 386 -10.81 -11.47 23.57
C PRO A 386 -12.02 -11.15 24.44
N ASN A 387 -11.90 -10.16 25.31
CA ASN A 387 -13.04 -9.62 26.10
C ASN A 387 -14.07 -8.96 25.21
N LEU A 388 -13.60 -8.28 24.19
CA LEU A 388 -14.36 -7.60 23.17
C LEU A 388 -13.81 -8.04 21.81
N ILE A 389 -14.69 -8.23 20.87
CA ILE A 389 -14.28 -8.48 19.49
C ILE A 389 -13.65 -7.19 18.99
N ARG A 390 -12.38 -7.28 18.61
CA ARG A 390 -11.67 -6.17 18.01
C ARG A 390 -12.21 -5.92 16.62
N SER A 391 -12.71 -4.73 16.37
CA SER A 391 -13.20 -4.32 15.07
C SER A 391 -12.99 -2.84 14.85
N VAL A 392 -12.69 -2.46 13.61
CA VAL A 392 -12.57 -1.07 13.21
C VAL A 392 -13.26 -0.86 11.88
N ASP A 393 -14.11 0.15 11.84
CA ASP A 393 -14.74 0.66 10.64
C ASP A 393 -13.97 1.90 10.15
N TYR A 394 -13.58 1.94 8.88
CA TYR A 394 -12.90 3.06 8.25
C TYR A 394 -13.67 3.52 7.02
N ASN A 395 -13.88 4.81 6.92
CA ASN A 395 -14.45 5.46 5.74
C ASN A 395 -13.48 6.50 5.21
N THR A 396 -13.11 6.41 3.93
CA THR A 396 -12.19 7.38 3.33
C THR A 396 -12.76 7.90 2.03
N THR A 397 -12.74 9.21 1.88
CA THR A 397 -13.05 9.91 0.62
C THR A 397 -11.82 10.68 0.17
N ARG A 398 -11.36 10.45 -1.05
CA ARG A 398 -10.21 11.12 -1.64
C ARG A 398 -10.57 11.74 -2.98
N ILE A 399 -10.17 12.99 -3.19
CA ILE A 399 -10.30 13.70 -4.46
C ILE A 399 -8.91 14.21 -4.86
N THR A 400 -8.43 13.79 -6.03
CA THR A 400 -7.12 14.21 -6.55
C THR A 400 -7.29 14.89 -7.89
N SER A 401 -6.66 16.05 -8.06
CA SER A 401 -6.53 16.78 -9.32
C SER A 401 -5.08 16.76 -9.77
N ASP A 402 -4.81 16.28 -10.96
CA ASP A 402 -3.50 16.26 -11.62
C ASP A 402 -3.60 17.02 -12.94
N VAL A 403 -2.94 18.16 -13.03
CA VAL A 403 -3.00 19.06 -14.20
C VAL A 403 -1.60 19.28 -14.73
N ALA A 404 -1.36 18.93 -15.96
CA ALA A 404 -0.12 19.15 -16.68
C ALA A 404 -0.34 20.11 -17.84
N TYR A 405 0.60 21.02 -18.07
CA TYR A 405 0.57 21.98 -19.16
C TYR A 405 1.96 22.09 -19.78
N ASP A 406 2.06 21.72 -21.05
CA ASP A 406 3.29 21.85 -21.85
C ASP A 406 3.50 23.29 -22.26
N LEU A 407 4.37 24.02 -21.53
CA LEU A 407 4.72 25.40 -21.85
C LEU A 407 5.57 25.46 -23.12
N SER A 408 6.41 24.47 -23.34
CA SER A 408 7.17 24.22 -24.56
C SER A 408 7.50 22.73 -24.64
N SER A 409 8.20 22.32 -25.72
CA SER A 409 8.74 20.95 -25.85
C SER A 409 9.72 20.55 -24.75
N GLU A 410 10.29 21.53 -24.04
CA GLU A 410 11.30 21.29 -22.99
C GLU A 410 10.81 21.62 -21.58
N ILE A 411 9.63 22.22 -21.41
CA ILE A 411 9.14 22.69 -20.10
C ILE A 411 7.68 22.28 -19.94
N ASN A 412 7.43 21.46 -18.93
CA ASN A 412 6.09 21.10 -18.46
C ASN A 412 5.82 21.74 -17.08
N LEU A 413 4.64 22.27 -16.90
CA LEU A 413 4.11 22.74 -15.63
C LEU A 413 3.12 21.71 -15.11
N ARG A 414 3.29 21.24 -13.87
CA ARG A 414 2.38 20.28 -13.29
C ARG A 414 1.89 20.72 -11.91
N PHE A 415 0.62 20.53 -11.68
CA PHE A 415 -0.04 20.73 -10.40
C PHE A 415 -0.72 19.44 -9.96
N VAL A 416 -0.44 18.99 -8.74
CA VAL A 416 -1.14 17.88 -8.10
C VAL A 416 -1.73 18.38 -6.79
N GLY A 417 -3.04 18.30 -6.64
CA GLY A 417 -3.75 18.69 -5.42
C GLY A 417 -4.66 17.58 -4.95
N THR A 418 -4.67 17.28 -3.65
CA THR A 418 -5.50 16.24 -3.06
C THR A 418 -6.18 16.74 -1.80
N TYR A 419 -7.46 16.44 -1.69
CA TYR A 419 -8.23 16.49 -0.46
C TYR A 419 -8.60 15.07 -0.05
N GLU A 420 -8.36 14.73 1.21
CA GLU A 420 -8.73 13.45 1.79
C GLU A 420 -9.43 13.68 3.12
N ASP A 421 -10.52 12.94 3.31
CA ASP A 421 -11.29 12.85 4.55
C ASP A 421 -11.36 11.38 4.93
N ALA A 422 -10.84 11.04 6.11
CA ALA A 422 -10.79 9.69 6.63
C ALA A 422 -11.37 9.64 8.04
N GLU A 423 -12.46 8.91 8.21
CA GLU A 423 -13.12 8.67 9.49
C GLU A 423 -12.87 7.24 9.96
N TYR A 424 -12.75 7.04 11.26
CA TYR A 424 -12.66 5.71 11.86
C TYR A 424 -13.42 5.63 13.17
N ASP A 425 -13.97 4.45 13.44
CA ASP A 425 -14.64 4.09 14.69
C ASP A 425 -14.32 2.64 15.03
N GLY A 426 -13.82 2.38 16.22
CA GLY A 426 -13.35 1.04 16.53
C GLY A 426 -13.41 0.66 17.99
N VAL A 427 -13.31 -0.64 18.17
CA VAL A 427 -13.21 -1.30 19.47
C VAL A 427 -11.94 -2.14 19.49
N ASN A 428 -11.12 -1.94 20.51
CA ASN A 428 -9.97 -2.78 20.78
C ASN A 428 -10.23 -3.56 22.06
N GLY A 429 -10.46 -4.87 21.95
CA GLY A 429 -10.53 -5.75 23.10
C GLY A 429 -9.15 -5.93 23.72
N SER A 430 -9.00 -5.72 25.02
CA SER A 430 -7.78 -6.16 25.69
C SER A 430 -7.89 -7.64 26.01
N SER A 431 -6.75 -8.32 26.04
CA SER A 431 -6.75 -9.67 26.59
C SER A 431 -7.15 -9.60 28.05
N LEU A 432 -7.83 -10.63 28.53
CA LEU A 432 -8.25 -10.82 29.95
C LEU A 432 -7.10 -10.73 30.95
N THR A 433 -5.89 -10.39 30.51
CA THR A 433 -4.65 -10.49 31.28
C THR A 433 -4.02 -9.16 31.65
N SER A 434 -4.64 -8.03 31.28
CA SER A 434 -4.06 -6.76 31.71
C SER A 434 -4.12 -6.69 33.25
N SER A 435 -2.99 -6.45 33.87
CA SER A 435 -2.83 -6.32 35.33
C SER A 435 -3.69 -5.19 35.93
N PHE A 436 -4.25 -4.33 35.08
CA PHE A 436 -5.10 -3.18 35.45
C PHE A 436 -6.60 -3.46 35.28
N GLY A 437 -7.03 -4.68 34.92
CA GLY A 437 -8.44 -4.97 34.69
C GLY A 437 -9.02 -4.18 33.48
N GLN A 438 -8.17 -3.77 32.54
CA GLN A 438 -8.63 -3.10 31.32
C GLN A 438 -9.46 -4.08 30.51
N LEU A 439 -10.72 -3.68 30.21
CA LEU A 439 -11.67 -4.50 29.46
C LEU A 439 -11.57 -4.24 27.96
N GLY A 440 -11.04 -3.10 27.57
CA GLY A 440 -10.89 -2.69 26.18
C GLY A 440 -10.84 -1.19 26.03
N SER A 441 -10.69 -0.75 24.80
CA SER A 441 -10.79 0.66 24.44
C SER A 441 -11.67 0.85 23.22
N PHE A 442 -12.37 1.97 23.22
CA PHE A 442 -13.04 2.51 22.02
C PHE A 442 -12.17 3.62 21.47
N PHE A 443 -12.03 3.66 20.17
CA PHE A 443 -11.29 4.73 19.53
C PHE A 443 -12.05 5.17 18.29
N PHE A 444 -12.13 6.46 18.11
CA PHE A 444 -12.82 7.07 16.99
C PHE A 444 -12.20 8.42 16.68
N GLY A 445 -12.34 8.83 15.45
CA GLY A 445 -11.82 10.11 15.03
C GLY A 445 -11.96 10.33 13.54
N PHE A 446 -11.43 11.45 13.10
CA PHE A 446 -11.32 11.76 11.69
C PHE A 446 -9.98 12.45 11.41
N THR A 447 -9.57 12.39 10.16
CA THR A 447 -8.40 13.10 9.64
C THR A 447 -8.78 13.76 8.32
N GLU A 448 -8.72 15.08 8.28
CA GLU A 448 -8.80 15.84 7.04
C GLU A 448 -7.38 16.20 6.59
N THR A 449 -7.05 15.92 5.34
CA THR A 449 -5.73 16.22 4.78
C THR A 449 -5.87 16.95 3.46
N LEU A 450 -5.11 18.04 3.32
CA LEU A 450 -5.01 18.80 2.08
C LEU A 450 -3.56 18.86 1.63
N THR A 451 -3.30 18.48 0.38
CA THR A 451 -1.96 18.61 -0.22
C THR A 451 -2.01 19.38 -1.52
N ALA A 452 -1.00 20.16 -1.78
CA ALA A 452 -0.81 20.87 -3.04
C ALA A 452 0.65 20.86 -3.44
N GLU A 453 0.93 20.41 -4.66
CA GLU A 453 2.27 20.39 -5.23
C GLU A 453 2.25 21.08 -6.59
N PHE A 454 3.15 22.03 -6.78
CA PHE A 454 3.40 22.66 -8.06
C PHE A 454 4.82 22.36 -8.50
N ARG A 455 4.97 21.89 -9.75
CA ARG A 455 6.25 21.52 -10.33
C ARG A 455 6.48 22.21 -11.67
N VAL A 456 7.73 22.58 -11.90
CA VAL A 456 8.28 22.89 -13.22
C VAL A 456 9.22 21.76 -13.57
N GLU A 457 8.83 20.97 -14.54
CA GLU A 457 9.63 19.87 -15.08
C GLU A 457 10.29 20.38 -16.37
N PHE A 458 11.59 20.09 -16.55
CA PHE A 458 12.32 20.54 -17.73
C PHE A 458 13.21 19.42 -18.27
N GLU A 459 13.31 19.35 -19.59
CA GLU A 459 14.14 18.39 -20.30
C GLU A 459 14.84 19.06 -21.50
N TYR A 460 16.15 19.20 -21.41
CA TYR A 460 17.03 19.67 -22.44
C TYR A 460 18.05 18.59 -22.80
N GLU A 461 18.78 18.75 -23.92
CA GLU A 461 19.74 17.76 -24.43
C GLU A 461 20.68 17.17 -23.36
N LYS A 462 21.11 17.96 -22.38
CA LYS A 462 22.07 17.54 -21.33
C LYS A 462 21.58 17.80 -19.92
N TRP A 463 20.44 18.39 -19.74
CA TRP A 463 19.92 18.78 -18.46
C TRP A 463 18.45 18.43 -18.37
N SER A 464 18.09 17.69 -17.38
CA SER A 464 16.69 17.49 -17.04
C SER A 464 16.49 17.68 -15.54
N GLY A 465 15.27 17.89 -15.11
CA GLY A 465 15.02 18.00 -13.68
C GLY A 465 13.65 18.59 -13.35
N ILE A 466 13.50 18.82 -12.05
CA ILE A 466 12.30 19.35 -11.42
C ILE A 466 12.69 20.48 -10.48
N VAL A 467 11.86 21.51 -10.44
CA VAL A 467 11.81 22.51 -9.36
C VAL A 467 10.38 22.52 -8.87
N GLY A 468 10.18 22.30 -7.56
CA GLY A 468 8.84 22.18 -6.99
C GLY A 468 8.65 22.90 -5.68
N ALA A 469 7.41 23.24 -5.40
CA ALA A 469 6.91 23.71 -4.13
C ALA A 469 5.79 22.78 -3.67
N TYR A 470 5.78 22.45 -2.40
CA TYR A 470 4.85 21.53 -1.80
C TYR A 470 4.25 22.14 -0.54
N TRP A 471 2.97 21.90 -0.34
CA TRP A 471 2.26 22.27 0.86
C TRP A 471 1.36 21.12 1.31
N PHE A 472 1.33 20.92 2.62
CA PHE A 472 0.56 19.88 3.29
C PHE A 472 -0.04 20.48 4.56
N GLU A 473 -1.29 20.15 4.79
CA GLU A 473 -2.03 20.46 6.02
C GLU A 473 -2.84 19.22 6.39
N SER A 474 -2.79 18.84 7.65
CA SER A 474 -3.57 17.73 8.19
C SER A 474 -4.13 18.12 9.54
N GLN A 475 -5.42 17.98 9.68
CA GLN A 475 -6.15 18.14 10.93
C GLN A 475 -6.66 16.78 11.37
N GLN A 476 -6.33 16.40 12.59
CA GLN A 476 -6.76 15.13 13.16
C GLN A 476 -7.45 15.35 14.51
N ASP A 477 -8.67 14.87 14.63
CA ASP A 477 -9.37 14.72 15.89
C ASP A 477 -9.46 13.24 16.23
N ALA A 478 -8.93 12.85 17.37
CA ALA A 478 -8.87 11.46 17.81
C ALA A 478 -9.29 11.36 19.27
N THR A 479 -10.07 10.35 19.59
CA THR A 479 -10.43 10.03 20.96
C THR A 479 -10.19 8.55 21.22
N VAL A 480 -9.44 8.26 22.28
CA VAL A 480 -9.32 6.93 22.84
C VAL A 480 -10.02 6.90 24.19
N GLU A 481 -11.01 6.02 24.30
CA GLU A 481 -11.73 5.80 25.57
C GLU A 481 -11.36 4.41 26.10
N ALA A 482 -10.48 4.35 27.10
CA ALA A 482 -10.12 3.12 27.79
C ALA A 482 -11.18 2.77 28.83
N VAL A 483 -11.66 1.53 28.79
CA VAL A 483 -12.64 1.00 29.75
C VAL A 483 -11.97 -0.07 30.61
N SER A 484 -12.03 0.11 31.92
CA SER A 484 -11.40 -0.80 32.88
C SER A 484 -12.39 -1.24 33.96
N LEU A 485 -12.25 -2.47 34.44
CA LEU A 485 -12.95 -3.00 35.57
C LEU A 485 -12.05 -2.88 36.82
N ILE A 486 -12.45 -2.10 37.79
CA ILE A 486 -11.68 -1.98 39.03
C ILE A 486 -12.08 -3.10 39.99
N THR A 487 -11.19 -4.08 40.13
CA THR A 487 -11.39 -5.19 41.07
C THR A 487 -10.65 -5.01 42.40
N ASP A 488 -9.50 -4.36 42.45
CA ASP A 488 -8.72 -4.09 43.68
C ASP A 488 -7.65 -3.01 43.40
N PHE A 489 -7.93 -1.77 43.70
CA PHE A 489 -6.91 -0.71 43.67
C PHE A 489 -6.52 -0.35 45.12
N ALA A 490 -5.48 -0.92 45.68
CA ALA A 490 -4.87 -0.41 46.92
C ALA A 490 -4.10 0.88 46.57
N PRO A 491 -4.37 2.07 47.11
CA PRO A 491 -4.78 2.29 48.52
C PRO A 491 -6.22 2.80 48.71
N PHE A 492 -7.12 2.68 47.77
CA PHE A 492 -8.48 3.17 47.94
C PHE A 492 -9.41 2.06 48.40
N PRO A 493 -10.20 2.22 49.51
CA PRO A 493 -11.19 1.27 49.89
C PRO A 493 -12.33 1.30 48.87
N VAL A 494 -12.31 0.45 47.85
CA VAL A 494 -13.40 0.34 46.88
C VAL A 494 -14.41 -0.66 47.37
N THR A 495 -15.67 -0.25 47.29
CA THR A 495 -16.82 -1.11 47.51
C THR A 495 -16.98 -2.13 46.37
N PRO A 496 -17.62 -3.28 46.59
CA PRO A 496 -17.45 -4.45 45.75
C PRO A 496 -17.98 -4.27 44.34
N ILE A 497 -17.16 -4.71 43.40
CA ILE A 497 -17.40 -5.34 42.10
C ILE A 497 -18.52 -4.76 41.18
N ASP A 498 -18.83 -3.47 41.13
CA ASP A 498 -19.80 -2.91 40.19
C ASP A 498 -19.33 -1.61 39.55
N SER A 499 -18.04 -1.35 39.53
CA SER A 499 -17.55 -0.05 39.00
C SER A 499 -16.70 -0.25 37.75
N ILE A 500 -17.30 0.06 36.62
CA ILE A 500 -16.60 0.25 35.36
C ILE A 500 -16.05 1.67 35.35
N PHE A 501 -14.80 1.79 35.02
CA PHE A 501 -14.11 3.06 34.87
C PHE A 501 -13.85 3.31 33.40
N SER A 502 -14.15 4.49 32.88
CA SER A 502 -13.76 4.90 31.54
C SER A 502 -12.89 6.16 31.61
N LEU A 503 -11.80 6.15 30.85
CA LEU A 503 -10.93 7.30 30.66
C LEU A 503 -10.93 7.67 29.17
N ALA A 504 -11.51 8.79 28.84
CA ALA A 504 -11.45 9.34 27.47
C ALA A 504 -10.31 10.36 27.37
N VAL A 505 -9.50 10.23 26.32
CA VAL A 505 -8.41 11.15 26.01
C VAL A 505 -8.62 11.69 24.59
N PRO A 506 -9.50 12.71 24.44
CA PRO A 506 -9.63 13.41 23.16
C PRO A 506 -8.42 14.26 22.90
N ARG A 507 -7.95 14.24 21.67
CA ARG A 507 -6.82 15.04 21.20
C ARG A 507 -7.13 15.67 19.86
N GLU A 508 -6.68 16.88 19.67
CA GLU A 508 -6.65 17.56 18.39
C GLU A 508 -5.21 17.77 17.99
N THR A 509 -4.86 17.40 16.76
CA THR A 509 -3.52 17.53 16.20
C THR A 509 -3.60 18.23 14.86
N ASP A 510 -2.93 19.36 14.72
CA ASP A 510 -2.79 20.07 13.47
C ASP A 510 -1.32 19.97 13.00
N VAL A 511 -1.11 19.65 11.73
CA VAL A 511 0.21 19.55 11.12
C VAL A 511 0.24 20.36 9.85
N GLU A 512 1.20 21.28 9.73
CA GLU A 512 1.47 21.99 8.50
C GLU A 512 2.90 21.72 8.04
N ASN A 513 3.09 21.52 6.74
CA ASN A 513 4.42 21.41 6.12
C ASN A 513 4.47 22.22 4.84
N ALA A 514 5.46 23.09 4.72
CA ALA A 514 5.78 23.81 3.49
C ALA A 514 7.19 23.43 3.02
N ALA A 515 7.33 23.07 1.76
CA ALA A 515 8.61 22.65 1.24
C ALA A 515 8.93 23.24 -0.13
N PHE A 516 10.21 23.44 -0.34
CA PHE A 516 10.76 23.76 -1.65
C PHE A 516 11.82 22.73 -1.99
N TYR A 517 11.75 22.17 -3.21
CA TYR A 517 12.70 21.14 -3.62
C TYR A 517 13.12 21.30 -5.08
N THR A 518 14.29 20.75 -5.37
CA THR A 518 14.81 20.69 -6.74
C THR A 518 15.61 19.42 -6.94
N GLN A 519 15.51 18.89 -8.15
CA GLN A 519 16.31 17.73 -8.60
C GLN A 519 16.80 18.01 -10.00
N TRP A 520 18.08 17.83 -10.23
CA TRP A 520 18.78 18.08 -11.49
C TRP A 520 19.51 16.85 -11.92
N ARG A 521 19.37 16.50 -13.18
CA ARG A 521 20.17 15.50 -13.86
C ARG A 521 21.02 16.16 -14.92
N TYR A 522 22.31 15.90 -14.90
CA TYR A 522 23.27 16.37 -15.90
C TYR A 522 23.91 15.19 -16.62
N GLU A 523 23.77 15.13 -17.93
CA GLU A 523 24.32 14.11 -18.81
C GLU A 523 25.40 14.73 -19.72
N PRO A 524 26.66 14.86 -19.25
CA PRO A 524 27.74 15.48 -20.04
C PRO A 524 28.00 14.73 -21.36
N ASN A 525 27.76 13.42 -21.38
CA ASN A 525 27.87 12.54 -22.54
C ASN A 525 27.03 11.27 -22.32
N GLN A 526 26.99 10.37 -23.28
CA GLN A 526 26.19 9.13 -23.26
C GLN A 526 26.58 8.12 -22.15
N HIS A 527 27.74 8.30 -21.49
CA HIS A 527 28.22 7.35 -20.48
C HIS A 527 28.02 7.84 -19.04
N TRP A 528 27.82 9.10 -18.80
CA TRP A 528 27.74 9.63 -17.46
C TRP A 528 26.46 10.42 -17.24
N SER A 529 25.79 10.14 -16.12
CA SER A 529 24.78 11.03 -15.56
C SER A 529 25.10 11.35 -14.10
N ILE A 530 24.82 12.58 -13.73
CA ILE A 530 25.03 13.12 -12.37
C ILE A 530 23.68 13.68 -11.92
N ASP A 531 23.16 13.13 -10.83
CA ASP A 531 21.91 13.56 -10.21
C ASP A 531 22.22 14.32 -8.91
N LEU A 532 21.65 15.50 -8.77
CA LEU A 532 21.73 16.32 -7.56
C LEU A 532 20.32 16.73 -7.13
N GLY A 533 20.00 16.51 -5.89
CA GLY A 533 18.73 16.91 -5.30
C GLY A 533 18.92 17.66 -3.99
N LEU A 534 18.04 18.59 -3.72
CA LEU A 534 17.99 19.32 -2.47
C LEU A 534 16.54 19.66 -2.15
N ARG A 535 16.13 19.43 -0.92
CA ARG A 535 14.83 19.81 -0.39
C ARG A 535 15.01 20.53 0.95
N TYR A 536 14.18 21.49 1.20
CA TYR A 536 13.98 22.11 2.50
C TYR A 536 12.53 21.95 2.90
N ASP A 537 12.29 21.31 4.01
CA ASP A 537 10.99 21.22 4.68
C ASP A 537 10.97 22.14 5.88
N ASP A 538 9.87 22.86 6.05
CA ASP A 538 9.50 23.65 7.20
C ASP A 538 8.19 23.08 7.74
N GLU A 539 8.24 22.50 8.94
CA GLU A 539 7.13 21.74 9.49
C GLU A 539 6.77 22.23 10.89
N SER A 540 5.48 22.35 11.14
CA SER A 540 4.93 22.72 12.42
C SER A 540 3.87 21.73 12.88
N TYR A 541 3.85 21.50 14.18
CA TYR A 541 2.87 20.65 14.88
C TYR A 541 2.22 21.44 16.00
N ASP A 542 0.91 21.31 16.08
CA ASP A 542 0.10 21.78 17.19
C ASP A 542 -0.66 20.61 17.79
N LEU A 543 -0.50 20.37 19.09
CA LEU A 543 -1.21 19.32 19.82
C LEU A 543 -1.90 19.92 21.05
N ARG A 544 -3.12 19.51 21.29
CA ARG A 544 -3.81 19.74 22.55
C ARG A 544 -4.69 18.55 22.93
N THR A 545 -4.87 18.36 24.23
CA THR A 545 -5.94 17.52 24.74
C THR A 545 -7.10 18.40 25.13
N VAL A 546 -8.32 17.94 24.83
CA VAL A 546 -9.54 18.68 25.13
C VAL A 546 -10.22 18.00 26.32
N ALA A 547 -10.67 18.76 27.31
CA ALA A 547 -11.47 18.20 28.40
C ALA A 547 -12.88 17.91 27.89
N GLU A 548 -13.19 16.66 27.67
CA GLU A 548 -14.57 16.26 27.42
C GLU A 548 -15.17 15.56 28.65
N VAL A 549 -16.46 15.83 28.84
CA VAL A 549 -17.27 15.03 29.76
C VAL A 549 -17.41 13.64 29.11
N PRO A 550 -17.08 12.56 29.82
CA PRO A 550 -17.19 11.20 29.28
C PRO A 550 -18.55 11.05 28.60
N ARG A 551 -18.58 10.50 27.39
CA ARG A 551 -19.84 10.07 26.78
C ARG A 551 -20.50 9.16 27.79
N THR A 552 -21.77 9.44 28.09
CA THR A 552 -22.60 8.46 28.81
C THR A 552 -22.64 7.24 27.89
N ALA A 553 -21.90 6.24 28.25
CA ALA A 553 -21.86 4.99 27.51
C ALA A 553 -23.31 4.48 27.32
N PRO A 554 -23.62 3.82 26.22
CA PRO A 554 -24.93 3.23 26.01
C PRO A 554 -25.31 2.30 27.17
N ASP A 555 -26.61 2.11 27.43
CA ASP A 555 -27.15 1.32 28.54
C ASP A 555 -26.66 -0.14 28.59
N GLU A 556 -25.94 -0.63 27.56
CA GLU A 556 -25.31 -1.93 27.45
C GLU A 556 -23.88 -1.78 26.89
N CYS A 557 -22.90 -1.42 27.71
CA CYS A 557 -21.54 -1.18 27.24
C CYS A 557 -20.74 -2.44 26.96
N LEU A 558 -20.94 -3.49 27.72
CA LEU A 558 -20.10 -4.65 27.68
C LEU A 558 -20.98 -5.89 27.57
N THR A 559 -21.10 -6.39 26.34
CA THR A 559 -21.74 -7.68 26.05
C THR A 559 -20.66 -8.75 25.91
N ASN A 560 -20.97 -9.98 26.37
CA ASN A 560 -20.07 -11.13 26.24
C ASN A 560 -18.81 -11.12 27.11
N ILE A 561 -18.84 -10.49 28.27
CA ILE A 561 -17.75 -10.64 29.24
C ILE A 561 -17.82 -12.05 29.81
N PRO A 562 -16.70 -12.82 29.86
CA PRO A 562 -16.68 -14.12 30.48
C PRO A 562 -17.14 -14.05 31.95
N GLY A 563 -18.20 -14.78 32.28
CA GLY A 563 -18.82 -14.79 33.61
C GLY A 563 -17.87 -15.21 34.73
N VAL A 564 -16.77 -15.88 34.39
CA VAL A 564 -15.72 -16.27 35.34
C VAL A 564 -15.10 -15.07 36.04
N PHE A 565 -14.99 -13.92 35.38
CA PHE A 565 -14.45 -12.69 35.99
C PHE A 565 -15.45 -11.96 36.88
N VAL A 566 -16.73 -12.14 36.61
CA VAL A 566 -17.81 -11.46 37.36
C VAL A 566 -18.35 -12.35 38.47
N GLY A 567 -17.87 -13.58 38.60
CA GLY A 567 -18.36 -14.55 39.57
C GLY A 567 -19.75 -15.07 39.25
N SER A 568 -20.19 -14.97 38.00
CA SER A 568 -21.46 -15.47 37.48
C SER A 568 -21.38 -16.95 37.09
N GLU A 569 -22.48 -17.68 37.25
CA GLU A 569 -22.59 -19.05 36.71
C GLU A 569 -22.87 -19.04 35.19
N ASP A 570 -23.23 -17.88 34.61
CA ASP A 570 -23.38 -17.71 33.16
C ASP A 570 -22.01 -17.54 32.51
N PRO A 571 -21.74 -18.25 31.44
CA PRO A 571 -20.46 -18.15 30.72
C PRO A 571 -20.17 -16.75 30.17
N PHE A 572 -21.21 -15.95 29.90
CA PHE A 572 -21.10 -14.58 29.42
C PHE A 572 -22.10 -13.67 30.13
N VAL A 573 -21.62 -12.50 30.54
CA VAL A 573 -22.42 -11.50 31.25
C VAL A 573 -22.36 -10.17 30.49
N SER A 574 -23.51 -9.54 30.39
CA SER A 574 -23.61 -8.15 29.96
C SER A 574 -23.61 -7.25 31.20
N LEU A 575 -22.64 -6.34 31.28
CA LEU A 575 -22.57 -5.38 32.38
C LEU A 575 -23.19 -4.04 31.93
N PRO A 576 -24.14 -3.49 32.72
CA PRO A 576 -24.67 -2.16 32.43
C PRO A 576 -23.59 -1.11 32.64
N CYS A 577 -23.53 -0.13 31.73
CA CYS A 577 -22.69 1.02 31.92
C CYS A 577 -23.25 1.91 33.02
N SER A 578 -22.75 1.78 34.23
CA SER A 578 -22.95 2.79 35.26
C SER A 578 -21.89 3.88 35.05
N THR A 579 -22.35 5.13 34.85
CA THR A 579 -21.46 6.28 34.87
C THR A 579 -20.69 6.35 36.17
N VAL A 580 -19.46 5.93 36.15
CA VAL A 580 -18.51 6.27 37.22
C VAL A 580 -18.09 7.72 36.93
N ALA A 581 -18.23 8.59 37.93
CA ALA A 581 -17.64 9.92 37.83
C ALA A 581 -16.15 9.76 37.44
N PRO A 582 -15.65 10.54 36.49
CA PRO A 582 -14.28 10.43 36.06
C PRO A 582 -13.36 10.57 37.29
N LEU A 583 -12.64 9.50 37.59
CA LEU A 583 -11.65 9.54 38.69
C LEU A 583 -10.50 10.47 38.33
N PHE A 584 -10.35 10.75 37.03
CA PHE A 584 -9.38 11.69 36.49
C PHE A 584 -10.09 12.53 35.41
N SER A 585 -10.26 13.81 35.67
CA SER A 585 -10.54 14.75 34.60
C SER A 585 -9.22 15.02 33.87
N ASN A 586 -9.14 14.74 32.58
CA ASN A 586 -8.07 15.30 31.78
C ASN A 586 -8.29 16.81 31.73
N PRO A 587 -7.45 17.65 32.34
CA PRO A 587 -7.58 19.09 32.16
C PRO A 587 -7.31 19.41 30.68
N ASP A 588 -7.95 20.47 30.17
CA ASP A 588 -7.48 21.07 28.94
C ASP A 588 -5.99 21.34 29.04
N THR A 589 -5.18 20.74 28.21
CA THR A 589 -3.78 21.12 28.14
C THR A 589 -3.65 22.41 27.32
N PRO A 590 -2.72 23.30 27.66
CA PRO A 590 -2.39 24.38 26.73
C PRO A 590 -1.98 23.79 25.38
N LEU A 591 -2.30 24.51 24.30
CA LEU A 591 -1.78 24.16 22.98
C LEU A 591 -0.25 24.09 23.05
N GLN A 592 0.31 22.96 22.67
CA GLN A 592 1.74 22.77 22.55
C GLN A 592 2.08 22.81 21.07
N SER A 593 2.99 23.69 20.71
CA SER A 593 3.47 23.87 19.35
C SER A 593 4.93 23.51 19.26
N ASP A 594 5.31 22.83 18.19
CA ASP A 594 6.69 22.57 17.83
C ASP A 594 6.92 22.93 16.35
N GLU A 595 8.09 23.44 16.01
CA GLU A 595 8.43 23.88 14.66
C GLU A 595 9.89 23.52 14.36
N PHE A 596 10.15 22.93 13.23
CA PHE A 596 11.50 22.58 12.80
C PHE A 596 11.69 22.69 11.29
N GLY A 597 12.92 22.97 10.88
CA GLY A 597 13.31 23.03 9.48
C GLY A 597 14.44 22.06 9.16
N VAL A 598 14.29 21.28 8.07
CA VAL A 598 15.26 20.26 7.69
C VAL A 598 15.74 20.40 6.26
N TRP A 599 17.05 20.12 6.05
CA TRP A 599 17.67 20.04 4.73
C TRP A 599 17.93 18.59 4.33
N LEU A 600 17.51 18.22 3.13
CA LEU A 600 17.52 16.86 2.61
C LEU A 600 18.31 16.80 1.29
N PRO A 601 19.64 16.73 1.35
CA PRO A 601 20.47 16.59 0.16
C PRO A 601 20.43 15.16 -0.40
N ARG A 602 20.58 15.06 -1.73
CA ARG A 602 20.79 13.83 -2.47
C ARG A 602 21.81 14.05 -3.56
N ALA A 603 22.68 13.07 -3.77
CA ALA A 603 23.60 13.04 -4.91
C ALA A 603 23.73 11.62 -5.43
N ALA A 604 23.76 11.47 -6.77
CA ALA A 604 24.06 10.19 -7.40
C ALA A 604 24.89 10.40 -8.65
N VAL A 605 25.67 9.38 -8.99
CA VAL A 605 26.45 9.33 -10.23
C VAL A 605 26.21 7.96 -10.87
N SER A 606 25.85 7.97 -12.15
CA SER A 606 25.71 6.76 -12.94
C SER A 606 26.70 6.71 -14.08
N TYR A 607 27.17 5.50 -14.35
CA TYR A 607 28.04 5.19 -15.49
C TYR A 607 27.34 4.16 -16.39
N HIS A 608 26.93 4.63 -17.57
CA HIS A 608 26.31 3.81 -18.61
C HIS A 608 27.42 3.18 -19.45
N LEU A 609 27.71 1.90 -19.21
CA LEU A 609 28.72 1.18 -19.99
C LEU A 609 28.28 1.02 -21.45
N ASN A 610 26.99 0.76 -21.64
CA ASN A 610 26.23 0.74 -22.88
C ASN A 610 24.74 0.94 -22.56
N ASP A 611 23.87 0.81 -23.55
CA ASP A 611 22.42 0.97 -23.39
C ASP A 611 21.81 -0.09 -22.46
N ASP A 612 22.47 -1.24 -22.30
CA ASP A 612 21.96 -2.38 -21.54
C ASP A 612 22.53 -2.47 -20.11
N LEU A 613 23.59 -1.74 -19.76
CA LEU A 613 24.26 -1.87 -18.47
C LEU A 613 24.70 -0.54 -17.87
N THR A 614 24.11 -0.24 -16.74
CA THR A 614 24.37 0.97 -15.95
C THR A 614 24.86 0.59 -14.56
N PHE A 615 25.90 1.26 -14.08
CA PHE A 615 26.36 1.24 -12.68
C PHE A 615 26.04 2.58 -12.04
N PHE A 616 25.70 2.56 -10.75
CA PHE A 616 25.45 3.80 -10.02
C PHE A 616 25.99 3.75 -8.59
N VAL A 617 26.23 4.94 -8.04
CA VAL A 617 26.45 5.19 -6.62
C VAL A 617 25.62 6.39 -6.21
N SER A 618 25.04 6.34 -5.00
CA SER A 618 24.23 7.44 -4.47
C SER A 618 24.44 7.62 -2.97
N ALA A 619 24.20 8.85 -2.51
CA ALA A 619 24.14 9.21 -1.10
C ALA A 619 22.93 10.14 -0.90
N ARG A 620 22.18 9.93 0.18
CA ARG A 620 20.98 10.70 0.48
C ARG A 620 20.74 10.78 1.98
N ARG A 621 20.12 11.87 2.41
CA ARG A 621 19.63 12.05 3.77
C ARG A 621 18.11 12.06 3.80
N GLY A 622 17.52 11.28 4.70
CA GLY A 622 16.10 11.29 5.00
C GLY A 622 15.81 11.71 6.41
N TYR A 623 14.57 11.98 6.71
CA TYR A 623 14.11 12.29 8.03
C TYR A 623 12.71 11.73 8.29
N ARG A 624 12.42 11.50 9.57
CA ARG A 624 11.06 11.41 10.11
C ARG A 624 10.86 12.59 11.05
N ALA A 625 9.68 13.17 10.99
CA ALA A 625 9.33 14.33 11.76
C ALA A 625 9.41 14.08 13.27
N GLY A 626 9.80 15.08 14.04
CA GLY A 626 9.55 15.18 15.45
C GLY A 626 8.14 15.65 15.72
N GLY A 627 7.82 15.91 16.98
CA GLY A 627 6.54 16.47 17.32
C GLY A 627 6.21 16.37 18.81
N PRO A 628 5.05 16.90 19.22
CA PRO A 628 4.55 16.77 20.56
C PRO A 628 3.91 15.40 20.81
N PHE A 629 4.00 14.92 22.05
CA PHE A 629 3.32 13.73 22.52
C PHE A 629 2.75 13.92 23.93
N ILE A 630 1.78 13.07 24.27
CA ILE A 630 1.14 13.13 25.59
C ILE A 630 1.93 12.27 26.57
N ALA A 631 2.50 12.92 27.57
CA ALA A 631 3.23 12.29 28.67
C ALA A 631 2.49 12.43 30.00
N ARG A 632 2.97 11.77 31.05
CA ARG A 632 2.46 11.95 32.41
C ARG A 632 3.60 12.28 33.38
N SER A 633 3.33 13.26 34.26
CA SER A 633 4.25 13.61 35.35
C SER A 633 4.27 12.55 36.44
N ASP A 634 5.23 12.69 37.37
CA ASP A 634 5.28 11.90 38.62
C ASP A 634 4.03 12.03 39.46
N GLU A 635 3.30 13.13 39.35
CA GLU A 635 2.05 13.39 40.08
C GLU A 635 0.81 12.97 39.27
N LEU A 636 1.00 12.21 38.17
CA LEU A 636 -0.02 11.72 37.25
C LEU A 636 -0.76 12.85 36.47
N GLU A 637 -0.17 14.03 36.44
CA GLU A 637 -0.71 15.11 35.59
C GLU A 637 -0.40 14.83 34.13
N VAL A 638 -1.36 15.08 33.25
CA VAL A 638 -1.17 15.03 31.80
C VAL A 638 -0.26 16.18 31.39
N LEU A 639 0.84 15.86 30.75
CA LEU A 639 1.79 16.79 30.17
C LEU A 639 1.84 16.57 28.67
N VAL A 640 2.22 17.59 27.95
CA VAL A 640 2.64 17.44 26.56
C VAL A 640 4.14 17.70 26.52
N ASP A 641 4.88 16.73 26.01
CA ASP A 641 6.32 16.79 25.80
C ASP A 641 6.60 16.76 24.29
N THR A 642 7.85 16.97 23.88
CA THR A 642 8.25 16.99 22.47
C THR A 642 9.47 16.11 22.25
N PHE A 643 9.57 15.56 21.04
CA PHE A 643 10.74 14.83 20.57
C PHE A 643 11.23 15.40 19.24
N ASP A 644 12.53 15.32 19.02
CA ASP A 644 13.20 15.88 17.84
C ASP A 644 13.04 15.00 16.60
N PRO A 645 13.21 15.55 15.39
CA PRO A 645 13.31 14.76 14.16
C PRO A 645 14.48 13.78 14.21
N GLU A 646 14.29 12.60 13.61
CA GLU A 646 15.34 11.60 13.41
C GLU A 646 15.81 11.57 11.96
N PHE A 647 17.03 11.08 11.73
CA PHE A 647 17.66 11.13 10.42
C PHE A 647 18.26 9.79 9.99
N LEU A 648 18.22 9.54 8.68
CA LEU A 648 18.87 8.39 8.05
C LEU A 648 19.77 8.87 6.92
N ILE A 649 21.06 8.57 7.00
CA ILE A 649 22.00 8.79 5.91
C ILE A 649 22.23 7.46 5.20
N SER A 650 21.87 7.38 3.93
CA SER A 650 21.99 6.15 3.14
C SER A 650 22.99 6.30 2.02
N TYR A 651 23.86 5.30 1.86
CA TYR A 651 24.82 5.15 0.77
C TYR A 651 24.46 3.88 -0.01
N GLU A 652 24.34 3.99 -1.33
CA GLU A 652 24.02 2.85 -2.17
C GLU A 652 24.95 2.77 -3.37
N ALA A 653 25.26 1.55 -3.78
CA ALA A 653 25.96 1.26 -5.02
C ALA A 653 25.30 0.07 -5.72
N GLY A 654 25.11 0.17 -7.02
CA GLY A 654 24.40 -0.90 -7.72
C GLY A 654 24.60 -0.89 -9.22
N TRP A 655 23.87 -1.79 -9.86
CA TRP A 655 23.80 -1.90 -11.31
C TRP A 655 22.38 -2.19 -11.78
N ARG A 656 22.09 -1.79 -13.02
CA ARG A 656 20.89 -2.13 -13.78
C ARG A 656 21.34 -2.74 -15.08
N GLY A 657 20.82 -3.92 -15.42
CA GLY A 657 21.28 -4.61 -16.61
C GLY A 657 20.22 -5.40 -17.34
N ILE A 658 20.33 -5.40 -18.68
CA ILE A 658 19.51 -6.14 -19.62
C ILE A 658 20.43 -7.05 -20.42
N TRP A 659 20.11 -8.32 -20.48
CA TRP A 659 20.93 -9.32 -21.21
C TRP A 659 20.05 -10.20 -22.11
N LEU A 660 20.69 -11.01 -22.91
CA LEU A 660 20.04 -12.00 -23.77
C LEU A 660 18.97 -11.37 -24.70
N GLU A 661 19.27 -10.21 -25.28
CA GLU A 661 18.37 -9.51 -26.21
C GLU A 661 17.04 -9.15 -25.52
N GLY A 662 17.08 -8.56 -24.34
CA GLY A 662 15.89 -8.13 -23.57
C GLY A 662 15.19 -9.24 -22.78
N ARG A 663 15.67 -10.49 -22.86
CA ARG A 663 15.02 -11.61 -22.15
C ARG A 663 15.40 -11.77 -20.68
N LEU A 664 16.50 -11.20 -20.26
CA LEU A 664 16.97 -11.25 -18.86
C LEU A 664 17.22 -9.84 -18.37
N VAL A 665 16.47 -9.41 -17.37
CA VAL A 665 16.75 -8.21 -16.57
C VAL A 665 17.33 -8.66 -15.24
N LEU A 666 18.46 -8.08 -14.85
CA LEU A 666 19.11 -8.36 -13.58
C LEU A 666 19.57 -7.05 -12.96
N ASN A 667 19.09 -6.76 -11.77
CA ASN A 667 19.43 -5.55 -11.02
C ASN A 667 20.02 -5.93 -9.66
N GLY A 668 20.93 -5.10 -9.17
CA GLY A 668 21.50 -5.30 -7.85
C GLY A 668 21.84 -3.98 -7.18
N THR A 669 21.64 -3.94 -5.85
CA THR A 669 21.96 -2.78 -5.02
C THR A 669 22.54 -3.26 -3.71
N ALA A 670 23.74 -2.78 -3.36
CA ALA A 670 24.31 -2.88 -2.02
C ALA A 670 24.08 -1.55 -1.32
N PHE A 671 23.75 -1.59 -0.06
CA PHE A 671 23.46 -0.39 0.74
C PHE A 671 24.14 -0.44 2.11
N TYR A 672 24.40 0.74 2.65
CA TYR A 672 24.80 1.00 4.01
C TYR A 672 24.07 2.26 4.48
N SER A 673 23.46 2.23 5.66
CA SER A 673 22.73 3.36 6.22
C SER A 673 23.07 3.54 7.70
N GLU A 674 23.21 4.80 8.11
CA GLU A 674 23.39 5.25 9.48
C GLU A 674 22.13 5.98 9.92
N TYR A 675 21.57 5.54 11.03
CA TYR A 675 20.35 6.08 11.63
C TYR A 675 20.75 6.86 12.89
N GLU A 676 20.48 8.15 12.89
CA GLU A 676 20.86 9.09 13.93
C GLU A 676 19.63 9.63 14.65
N ASP A 677 19.75 9.88 15.95
CA ASP A 677 18.68 10.43 16.79
C ASP A 677 17.38 9.62 16.71
N GLN A 678 17.50 8.28 16.65
CA GLN A 678 16.36 7.39 16.49
C GLN A 678 15.35 7.62 17.62
N GLN A 679 14.10 7.84 17.22
CA GLN A 679 12.98 7.97 18.13
C GLN A 679 12.62 6.58 18.68
N VAL A 680 12.72 6.39 19.97
CA VAL A 680 12.43 5.13 20.62
C VAL A 680 11.37 5.34 21.69
N ARG A 681 10.36 4.50 21.66
CA ARG A 681 9.32 4.46 22.69
C ARG A 681 9.85 3.67 23.88
N VAL A 682 9.86 4.26 25.02
CA VAL A 682 10.24 3.65 26.30
C VAL A 682 9.09 3.78 27.27
N GLN A 683 8.94 2.80 28.14
CA GLN A 683 8.01 2.87 29.26
C GLN A 683 8.78 3.10 30.55
N ASP A 684 8.32 4.05 31.35
CA ASP A 684 8.86 4.23 32.69
C ASP A 684 8.44 3.07 33.63
N ALA A 685 9.03 2.97 34.82
CA ALA A 685 8.74 1.94 35.81
C ALA A 685 7.25 1.89 36.22
N ARG A 686 6.45 2.84 35.88
CA ARG A 686 5.01 2.94 36.17
C ARG A 686 4.16 2.55 34.96
N GLY A 687 4.78 2.21 33.82
CA GLY A 687 4.12 1.83 32.58
C GLY A 687 3.65 3.02 31.71
N PHE A 688 4.14 4.24 31.98
CA PHE A 688 3.84 5.40 31.11
C PHE A 688 4.81 5.46 29.94
N GLU A 689 4.28 5.71 28.78
CA GLU A 689 5.05 5.83 27.58
C GLU A 689 5.74 7.22 27.48
N ARG A 690 6.98 7.19 27.00
CA ARG A 690 7.79 8.35 26.69
C ARG A 690 8.51 8.09 25.36
N ILE A 691 8.72 9.13 24.57
CA ILE A 691 9.51 9.05 23.33
C ILE A 691 10.81 9.81 23.57
N ASP A 692 11.94 9.15 23.32
CA ASP A 692 13.28 9.74 23.41
C ASP A 692 13.99 9.61 22.06
N ASN A 693 14.78 10.64 21.72
CA ASN A 693 15.75 10.57 20.63
C ASN A 693 17.06 10.01 21.19
N ALA A 694 17.20 8.72 21.22
CA ALA A 694 18.27 8.06 21.94
C ALA A 694 18.78 6.80 21.26
N GLY A 695 19.25 6.86 20.06
CA GLY A 695 19.81 5.66 19.44
C GLY A 695 20.57 5.95 18.17
N GLU A 696 21.68 5.23 18.01
CA GLU A 696 22.36 5.09 16.74
C GLU A 696 22.19 3.65 16.26
N THR A 697 21.77 3.47 15.01
CA THR A 697 21.59 2.15 14.41
C THR A 697 22.24 2.10 13.04
N SER A 698 22.95 1.03 12.74
CA SER A 698 23.48 0.78 11.41
C SER A 698 22.76 -0.34 10.70
N LEU A 699 22.56 -0.16 9.39
CA LEU A 699 21.92 -1.14 8.52
C LEU A 699 22.77 -1.32 7.26
N TYR A 700 23.01 -2.55 6.86
CA TYR A 700 23.66 -2.82 5.58
C TYR A 700 23.13 -4.09 4.94
N GLY A 701 23.25 -4.17 3.62
CA GLY A 701 22.75 -5.34 2.92
C GLY A 701 22.90 -5.31 1.42
N LEU A 702 22.25 -6.30 0.81
CA LEU A 702 22.27 -6.54 -0.63
C LEU A 702 20.85 -6.87 -1.11
N GLU A 703 20.46 -6.29 -2.23
CA GLU A 703 19.18 -6.57 -2.89
C GLU A 703 19.45 -6.91 -4.35
N LEU A 704 18.95 -8.07 -4.78
CA LEU A 704 19.06 -8.55 -6.16
C LEU A 704 17.66 -8.83 -6.69
N SER A 705 17.41 -8.44 -7.94
CA SER A 705 16.19 -8.79 -8.67
C SER A 705 16.51 -9.33 -10.05
N SER A 706 15.78 -10.36 -10.47
CA SER A 706 15.96 -11.01 -11.76
C SER A 706 14.62 -11.37 -12.37
N ASP A 707 14.40 -10.94 -13.61
CA ASP A 707 13.28 -11.37 -14.45
C ASP A 707 13.82 -12.03 -15.70
N TYR A 708 13.45 -13.29 -15.95
CA TYR A 708 13.96 -14.07 -17.07
C TYR A 708 12.85 -14.72 -17.90
N LYS A 709 12.75 -14.32 -19.13
CA LYS A 709 11.94 -14.98 -20.16
C LYS A 709 12.71 -16.16 -20.73
N VAL A 710 12.47 -17.35 -20.16
CA VAL A 710 13.12 -18.59 -20.61
C VAL A 710 12.71 -18.93 -22.04
N SER A 711 11.42 -18.75 -22.35
CA SER A 711 10.84 -18.95 -23.68
C SER A 711 9.61 -18.04 -23.84
N GLU A 712 8.95 -18.07 -25.00
CA GLU A 712 7.68 -17.39 -25.24
C GLU A 712 6.54 -17.86 -24.31
N THR A 713 6.68 -19.01 -23.69
CA THR A 713 5.66 -19.62 -22.84
C THR A 713 6.06 -19.76 -21.37
N LEU A 714 7.32 -19.49 -21.01
CA LEU A 714 7.82 -19.68 -19.67
C LEU A 714 8.66 -18.47 -19.23
N SER A 715 8.25 -17.84 -18.15
CA SER A 715 9.00 -16.82 -17.42
C SER A 715 9.27 -17.26 -15.99
N ILE A 716 10.40 -16.81 -15.46
CA ILE A 716 10.76 -16.97 -14.04
C ILE A 716 11.26 -15.62 -13.53
N TYR A 717 11.02 -15.35 -12.25
CA TYR A 717 11.65 -14.25 -11.55
C TYR A 717 12.23 -14.74 -10.22
N ALA A 718 13.26 -14.05 -9.74
CA ALA A 718 13.89 -14.37 -8.48
C ALA A 718 14.47 -13.10 -7.85
N ASN A 719 14.07 -12.82 -6.60
CA ASN A 719 14.58 -11.70 -5.83
C ASN A 719 15.23 -12.23 -4.56
N LEU A 720 16.34 -11.62 -4.16
CA LEU A 720 17.09 -11.96 -2.96
C LEU A 720 17.38 -10.68 -2.19
N GLY A 721 17.05 -10.64 -0.92
CA GLY A 721 17.42 -9.64 0.05
C GLY A 721 18.31 -10.23 1.13
N TYR A 722 19.39 -9.54 1.45
CA TYR A 722 20.22 -9.75 2.63
C TYR A 722 20.25 -8.46 3.44
N LEU A 723 20.01 -8.55 4.73
CA LEU A 723 19.92 -7.40 5.64
C LEU A 723 20.60 -7.75 6.97
N GLU A 724 21.48 -6.89 7.42
CA GLU A 724 21.99 -6.87 8.79
C GLU A 724 21.65 -5.53 9.42
N THR A 725 21.19 -5.56 10.64
CA THR A 725 20.87 -4.38 11.45
C THR A 725 21.57 -4.51 12.79
N SER A 726 22.03 -3.39 13.33
CA SER A 726 22.69 -3.36 14.64
C SER A 726 22.36 -2.06 15.34
N VAL A 727 21.87 -2.13 16.54
CA VAL A 727 21.82 -0.99 17.46
C VAL A 727 23.24 -0.73 17.91
N ASP A 728 23.81 0.44 17.56
CA ASP A 728 25.21 0.74 17.83
C ASP A 728 25.38 1.40 19.19
N ASP A 729 24.47 2.31 19.54
CA ASP A 729 24.42 2.95 20.87
C ASP A 729 22.96 3.18 21.29
N PHE A 730 22.56 2.58 22.38
CA PHE A 730 21.29 2.83 23.04
C PHE A 730 21.38 2.38 24.51
N ILE A 731 21.45 3.34 25.41
CA ILE A 731 21.47 3.09 26.85
C ILE A 731 20.32 3.85 27.51
N PHE A 732 19.33 3.15 27.97
CA PHE A 732 18.27 3.72 28.79
C PHE A 732 18.69 3.75 30.25
N THR A 733 18.87 4.96 30.80
CA THR A 733 19.44 5.14 32.14
C THR A 733 18.43 5.58 33.20
N GLU A 734 17.27 6.04 32.81
CA GLU A 734 16.27 6.52 33.76
C GLU A 734 15.43 5.36 34.30
N GLU A 735 15.55 5.12 35.60
CA GLU A 735 14.71 4.24 36.43
C GLU A 735 14.87 2.71 36.25
N SER A 736 15.61 2.19 35.31
CA SER A 736 16.01 0.77 35.29
C SER A 736 17.33 0.59 36.06
N ASP A 737 17.33 -0.30 37.06
CA ASP A 737 18.57 -0.71 37.76
C ASP A 737 18.76 -2.22 37.61
N PRO A 738 19.64 -2.72 36.74
CA PRO A 738 20.64 -1.96 35.96
C PRO A 738 20.05 -1.25 34.71
N PRO A 739 20.77 -0.22 34.17
CA PRO A 739 20.40 0.42 32.93
C PRO A 739 20.23 -0.58 31.78
N LEU A 740 19.13 -0.44 31.00
CA LEU A 740 18.90 -1.25 29.82
C LEU A 740 19.86 -0.82 28.71
N ASN A 741 20.68 -1.74 28.23
CA ASN A 741 21.62 -1.51 27.14
C ASN A 741 21.23 -2.42 25.96
N LEU A 742 20.81 -1.82 24.85
CA LEU A 742 20.40 -2.54 23.64
C LEU A 742 21.51 -2.61 22.58
N ALA A 743 22.72 -2.09 22.89
CA ALA A 743 23.82 -2.12 21.93
C ALA A 743 24.18 -3.55 21.54
N GLY A 744 24.20 -3.81 20.22
CA GLY A 744 24.41 -5.12 19.63
C GLY A 744 23.15 -5.90 19.29
N ASN A 745 21.95 -5.41 19.66
CA ASN A 745 20.70 -6.01 19.27
C ASN A 745 20.38 -5.74 17.78
N GLU A 746 19.60 -6.65 17.18
CA GLU A 746 19.02 -6.46 15.85
C GLU A 746 17.76 -5.58 15.97
N LEU A 747 17.43 -4.83 14.93
CA LEU A 747 16.12 -4.19 14.83
C LEU A 747 15.03 -5.26 14.76
N GLY A 748 13.91 -5.01 15.40
CA GLY A 748 12.75 -5.89 15.31
C GLY A 748 12.28 -6.06 13.85
N ARG A 749 11.72 -7.22 13.53
CA ARG A 749 11.12 -7.54 12.21
C ARG A 749 12.07 -7.42 11.04
N SER A 750 13.34 -7.75 11.27
CA SER A 750 14.46 -7.60 10.32
C SER A 750 15.02 -8.97 9.92
N PRO A 751 14.30 -9.81 9.16
CA PRO A 751 14.85 -11.07 8.72
C PRO A 751 16.13 -10.86 7.91
N SER A 752 17.23 -11.53 8.30
CA SER A 752 18.51 -11.35 7.63
C SER A 752 18.53 -11.83 6.17
N THR A 753 17.59 -12.70 5.79
CA THR A 753 17.48 -13.21 4.42
C THR A 753 16.01 -13.29 4.00
N SER A 754 15.70 -12.68 2.87
CA SER A 754 14.40 -12.77 2.21
C SER A 754 14.59 -13.19 0.75
N ILE A 755 13.78 -14.14 0.28
CA ILE A 755 13.84 -14.64 -1.10
C ILE A 755 12.42 -14.73 -1.64
N THR A 756 12.20 -14.15 -2.81
CA THR A 756 10.98 -14.36 -3.58
C THR A 756 11.33 -15.02 -4.90
N PHE A 757 10.65 -16.09 -5.22
CA PHE A 757 10.83 -16.83 -6.47
C PHE A 757 9.49 -17.14 -7.09
N GLY A 758 9.39 -17.03 -8.42
CA GLY A 758 8.19 -17.43 -9.11
C GLY A 758 8.45 -17.92 -10.54
N LEU A 759 7.52 -18.71 -11.01
CA LEU A 759 7.49 -19.20 -12.37
C LEU A 759 6.09 -19.05 -12.96
N ASN A 760 6.01 -18.69 -14.23
CA ASN A 760 4.77 -18.58 -14.96
C ASN A 760 4.89 -19.28 -16.30
N TYR A 761 3.90 -20.12 -16.58
CA TYR A 761 3.76 -20.86 -17.84
C TYR A 761 2.44 -20.48 -18.51
N ALA A 762 2.50 -20.02 -19.74
CA ALA A 762 1.32 -19.71 -20.56
C ALA A 762 1.42 -20.44 -21.90
N ALA A 763 0.59 -21.46 -22.10
CA ALA A 763 0.57 -22.19 -23.35
C ALA A 763 -0.21 -21.42 -24.43
N GLY A 764 0.25 -21.47 -25.67
CA GLY A 764 -0.42 -20.80 -26.80
C GLY A 764 -1.85 -21.29 -27.12
N ASN A 765 -2.33 -22.32 -26.41
CA ASN A 765 -3.68 -22.85 -26.52
C ASN A 765 -4.63 -22.41 -25.37
N GLY A 766 -4.22 -21.43 -24.57
CA GLY A 766 -5.03 -20.83 -23.51
C GLY A 766 -4.80 -21.42 -22.11
N TYR A 767 -4.13 -22.55 -21.93
CA TYR A 767 -3.78 -23.06 -20.61
C TYR A 767 -2.63 -22.24 -19.99
N PHE A 768 -2.73 -21.97 -18.70
CA PHE A 768 -1.65 -21.35 -17.94
C PHE A 768 -1.53 -21.99 -16.54
N ALA A 769 -0.35 -21.88 -15.97
CA ALA A 769 -0.06 -22.26 -14.60
C ALA A 769 1.06 -21.39 -14.05
N GLY A 770 1.08 -21.16 -12.75
CA GLY A 770 2.11 -20.40 -12.06
C GLY A 770 2.29 -20.86 -10.63
N ALA A 771 3.45 -20.60 -10.08
CA ALA A 771 3.73 -20.78 -8.67
C ALA A 771 4.68 -19.68 -8.19
N SER A 772 4.50 -19.23 -6.95
CA SER A 772 5.37 -18.26 -6.29
C SER A 772 5.70 -18.74 -4.88
N ALA A 773 6.95 -18.56 -4.49
CA ALA A 773 7.44 -18.86 -3.14
C ALA A 773 8.05 -17.61 -2.53
N ASN A 774 7.76 -17.35 -1.26
CA ASN A 774 8.36 -16.30 -0.47
C ASN A 774 8.96 -16.93 0.79
N TYR A 775 10.26 -16.75 0.99
CA TYR A 775 11.01 -17.25 2.15
C TYR A 775 11.52 -16.07 2.98
N ARG A 776 11.44 -16.19 4.29
CA ARG A 776 12.07 -15.31 5.27
C ARG A 776 12.84 -16.14 6.29
N SER A 777 14.05 -15.69 6.67
CA SER A 777 14.78 -16.28 7.80
C SER A 777 14.11 -15.91 9.12
N SER A 778 14.55 -16.55 10.21
CA SER A 778 14.16 -16.17 11.57
C SER A 778 14.55 -14.72 11.87
N PHE A 779 13.79 -14.05 12.74
CA PHE A 779 14.01 -12.67 13.17
C PHE A 779 13.40 -12.43 14.54
N TYR A 780 13.83 -11.38 15.23
CA TYR A 780 13.18 -10.91 16.46
C TYR A 780 12.00 -9.99 16.12
N ALA A 781 10.93 -10.11 16.89
CA ALA A 781 9.73 -9.29 16.73
C ALA A 781 9.92 -7.85 17.23
N ASP A 782 10.79 -7.67 18.22
CA ASP A 782 11.05 -6.39 18.88
C ASP A 782 12.58 -6.11 18.98
N ILE A 783 12.93 -4.85 19.22
CA ILE A 783 14.32 -4.39 19.41
C ILE A 783 14.97 -4.91 20.70
N LEU A 784 14.16 -5.39 21.64
CA LEU A 784 14.65 -5.96 22.91
C LEU A 784 15.38 -7.28 22.70
N ASN A 785 15.07 -8.03 21.65
CA ASN A 785 15.66 -9.31 21.28
C ASN A 785 15.62 -10.36 22.41
N LEU A 786 14.49 -10.49 23.08
CA LEU A 786 14.35 -11.38 24.22
C LEU A 786 14.21 -12.85 23.78
N ASP A 787 15.05 -13.71 24.32
CA ASP A 787 15.03 -15.16 24.15
C ASP A 787 14.29 -15.86 25.30
N GLU A 788 14.01 -17.16 25.16
CA GLU A 788 13.34 -17.99 26.17
C GLU A 788 14.03 -17.92 27.54
N ASP A 789 15.36 -17.84 27.58
CA ASP A 789 16.14 -17.77 28.81
C ASP A 789 15.96 -16.43 29.53
N ASP A 790 15.72 -15.35 28.81
CA ASP A 790 15.55 -14.01 29.38
C ASP A 790 14.18 -13.82 30.02
N LEU A 791 13.16 -14.41 29.43
CA LEU A 791 11.78 -14.28 29.88
C LEU A 791 11.39 -15.27 30.94
N GLY A 792 12.12 -16.41 31.10
CA GLY A 792 11.80 -17.46 32.08
C GLY A 792 10.42 -18.11 31.89
N SER A 793 9.72 -17.76 30.81
CA SER A 793 8.33 -18.12 30.52
C SER A 793 8.20 -19.24 29.51
N GLY A 794 9.30 -19.65 28.86
CA GLY A 794 9.31 -20.60 27.73
C GLY A 794 8.87 -19.98 26.41
N PHE A 795 8.79 -18.67 26.33
CA PHE A 795 8.51 -17.92 25.10
C PHE A 795 9.72 -17.12 24.64
N SER A 796 9.81 -16.85 23.36
CA SER A 796 10.83 -16.04 22.74
C SER A 796 10.18 -15.01 21.82
N GLU A 797 10.76 -13.82 21.72
CA GLU A 797 10.42 -12.85 20.67
C GLU A 797 10.98 -13.25 19.31
N ARG A 798 11.76 -14.32 19.25
CA ARG A 798 12.34 -14.81 18.02
C ARG A 798 11.40 -15.73 17.27
N LEU A 799 10.88 -15.26 16.15
CA LEU A 799 10.10 -16.06 15.21
C LEU A 799 10.99 -16.93 14.32
N GLY A 800 10.51 -18.10 13.94
CA GLY A 800 11.20 -19.04 13.09
C GLY A 800 11.28 -18.56 11.63
N SER A 801 11.97 -19.35 10.80
CA SER A 801 11.97 -19.11 9.35
C SER A 801 10.70 -19.64 8.72
N SER A 802 10.16 -18.96 7.72
CA SER A 802 8.92 -19.35 7.04
C SER A 802 9.05 -19.40 5.52
N ILE A 803 8.24 -20.24 4.90
CA ILE A 803 8.14 -20.34 3.43
C ILE A 803 6.70 -20.42 2.98
N MET A 804 6.24 -19.36 2.33
CA MET A 804 4.91 -19.28 1.72
C MET A 804 4.97 -19.72 0.27
N LEU A 805 4.22 -20.76 -0.10
CA LEU A 805 4.11 -21.23 -1.47
C LEU A 805 2.68 -21.06 -1.97
N ASN A 806 2.51 -20.30 -3.06
CA ASN A 806 1.23 -20.15 -3.75
C ASN A 806 1.29 -20.81 -5.13
N ALA A 807 0.16 -21.29 -5.63
CA ALA A 807 0.07 -21.82 -6.97
C ALA A 807 -1.28 -21.51 -7.62
N ARG A 808 -1.27 -21.39 -8.93
CA ARG A 808 -2.48 -21.20 -9.73
C ARG A 808 -2.43 -21.98 -11.02
N ALA A 809 -3.58 -22.31 -11.56
CA ALA A 809 -3.72 -22.86 -12.90
C ALA A 809 -5.07 -22.48 -13.49
N GLY A 810 -5.14 -22.31 -14.78
CA GLY A 810 -6.39 -21.90 -15.40
C GLY A 810 -6.40 -22.07 -16.90
N TYR A 811 -7.49 -21.60 -17.46
CA TYR A 811 -7.72 -21.62 -18.90
C TYR A 811 -8.33 -20.28 -19.32
N ARG A 812 -7.78 -19.74 -20.39
CA ARG A 812 -8.25 -18.52 -21.04
C ARG A 812 -9.01 -18.86 -22.30
N PHE A 813 -10.25 -18.40 -22.35
CA PHE A 813 -11.07 -18.36 -23.55
C PHE A 813 -10.85 -16.98 -24.21
N ASP A 814 -11.63 -16.67 -25.22
CA ASP A 814 -11.61 -15.39 -25.92
C ASP A 814 -11.64 -14.18 -24.93
N ARG A 815 -12.75 -14.01 -24.21
CA ARG A 815 -12.98 -12.91 -23.27
C ARG A 815 -13.04 -13.32 -21.79
N PHE A 816 -12.92 -14.59 -21.50
CA PHE A 816 -13.05 -15.14 -20.15
C PHE A 816 -11.79 -15.87 -19.73
N THR A 817 -11.43 -15.68 -18.48
CA THR A 817 -10.38 -16.45 -17.82
C THR A 817 -10.97 -17.16 -16.61
N ILE A 818 -10.71 -18.44 -16.47
CA ILE A 818 -11.08 -19.22 -15.28
C ILE A 818 -9.77 -19.62 -14.61
N THR A 819 -9.63 -19.27 -13.35
CA THR A 819 -8.44 -19.58 -12.55
C THR A 819 -8.84 -20.34 -11.30
N ALA A 820 -8.14 -21.42 -11.00
CA ALA A 820 -8.11 -22.04 -9.69
C ALA A 820 -6.77 -21.72 -9.04
N TYR A 821 -6.78 -21.42 -7.74
CA TYR A 821 -5.57 -21.08 -7.00
C TYR A 821 -5.54 -21.70 -5.61
N VAL A 822 -4.37 -21.77 -5.06
CA VAL A 822 -4.12 -22.13 -3.66
C VAL A 822 -3.09 -21.17 -3.09
N THR A 823 -3.38 -20.60 -1.94
CA THR A 823 -2.45 -19.83 -1.10
C THR A 823 -1.95 -20.72 0.03
N ASN A 824 -0.74 -20.46 0.49
CA ASN A 824 -0.10 -21.23 1.54
C ASN A 824 -0.18 -22.76 1.31
N LEU A 825 0.24 -23.22 0.13
CA LEU A 825 0.13 -24.63 -0.29
C LEU A 825 0.81 -25.60 0.70
N LEU A 826 1.89 -25.16 1.36
CA LEU A 826 2.62 -25.97 2.34
C LEU A 826 1.96 -26.02 3.72
N ASP A 827 0.92 -25.20 3.92
CA ASP A 827 0.25 -25.04 5.22
C ASP A 827 1.22 -24.56 6.30
N GLU A 828 2.01 -23.55 5.96
CA GLU A 828 2.96 -22.89 6.86
C GLU A 828 2.20 -22.21 7.98
N ASP A 829 2.53 -22.51 9.21
CA ASP A 829 1.83 -22.11 10.43
C ASP A 829 2.67 -21.19 11.35
N GLU A 830 3.94 -20.90 10.98
CA GLU A 830 4.76 -19.96 11.76
C GLU A 830 4.06 -18.60 11.84
N PRO A 831 3.84 -18.04 13.03
CA PRO A 831 3.20 -16.72 13.17
C PRO A 831 3.89 -15.62 12.37
N GLU A 832 3.13 -14.58 12.02
CA GLU A 832 3.68 -13.43 11.31
C GLU A 832 4.39 -12.46 12.24
N ASN A 833 3.94 -12.38 13.49
CA ASN A 833 4.50 -11.54 14.54
C ASN A 833 4.16 -12.09 15.91
N VAL A 834 4.92 -11.70 16.92
CA VAL A 834 4.61 -11.86 18.34
C VAL A 834 4.79 -10.53 19.05
N SER A 835 3.89 -10.23 19.96
CA SER A 835 3.98 -9.05 20.82
C SER A 835 3.86 -9.51 22.27
N LEU A 836 4.75 -9.04 23.12
CA LEU A 836 4.70 -9.28 24.56
C LEU A 836 4.06 -8.05 25.23
N ALA A 837 2.74 -8.09 25.41
CA ALA A 837 2.06 -7.01 26.11
C ALA A 837 2.43 -7.03 27.58
N GLY A 838 2.97 -5.93 28.09
CA GLY A 838 3.13 -5.67 29.53
C GLY A 838 4.49 -6.03 30.14
N LEU A 839 5.59 -5.90 29.42
CA LEU A 839 6.92 -5.78 30.01
C LEU A 839 7.08 -4.42 30.70
N ALA A 840 6.31 -4.17 31.74
CA ALA A 840 6.73 -3.23 32.76
C ALA A 840 7.69 -4.01 33.68
N ASP A 841 8.99 -3.82 33.48
CA ASP A 841 9.98 -4.18 34.49
C ASP A 841 9.82 -3.25 35.68
N SER A 842 8.76 -3.45 36.42
CA SER A 842 8.56 -2.80 37.74
C SER A 842 9.27 -3.55 38.81
N GLY A 843 10.40 -4.19 38.61
CA GLY A 843 11.30 -4.73 39.65
C GLY A 843 10.66 -5.45 40.87
N ALA A 844 9.34 -5.58 40.92
CA ALA A 844 8.58 -6.00 42.10
C ALA A 844 7.46 -7.01 41.81
N VAL A 845 7.09 -7.30 40.58
CA VAL A 845 6.08 -8.32 40.27
C VAL A 845 6.52 -9.11 39.04
N GLU A 846 6.80 -10.41 39.22
CA GLU A 846 6.74 -11.40 38.14
C GLU A 846 5.31 -11.40 37.58
N VAL A 847 4.98 -10.48 36.73
CA VAL A 847 3.76 -10.53 35.95
C VAL A 847 4.06 -11.47 34.78
N ALA A 848 3.45 -12.63 34.79
CA ALA A 848 3.50 -13.54 33.64
C ALA A 848 2.93 -12.78 32.40
N THR A 849 3.81 -12.28 31.60
CA THR A 849 3.46 -11.63 30.34
C THR A 849 2.96 -12.68 29.36
N ARG A 850 1.83 -12.44 28.73
CA ARG A 850 1.28 -13.36 27.73
C ARG A 850 1.61 -12.84 26.34
N PRO A 851 2.16 -13.68 25.47
CA PRO A 851 2.39 -13.28 24.09
C PRO A 851 1.08 -13.19 23.31
N PHE A 852 1.01 -12.21 22.43
CA PHE A 852 0.02 -12.11 21.37
C PHE A 852 0.67 -12.49 20.05
N PHE A 853 0.06 -13.41 19.32
CA PHE A 853 0.55 -13.80 18.02
C PHE A 853 -0.35 -13.26 16.92
N ASN A 854 0.25 -12.68 15.87
CA ASN A 854 -0.45 -12.48 14.63
C ASN A 854 -0.39 -13.76 13.81
N MET A 855 -1.55 -14.40 13.67
CA MET A 855 -1.67 -15.70 13.05
C MET A 855 -1.55 -15.60 11.54
N ARG A 856 -0.90 -16.59 10.95
CA ARG A 856 -0.81 -16.74 9.52
C ARG A 856 -2.05 -17.43 8.96
N GLN A 857 -2.56 -16.95 7.83
CA GLN A 857 -3.66 -17.60 7.14
C GLN A 857 -3.25 -19.03 6.72
N PRO A 858 -4.00 -20.06 7.13
CA PRO A 858 -3.75 -21.44 6.71
C PRO A 858 -3.90 -21.62 5.18
N ARG A 859 -3.55 -22.80 4.70
CA ARG A 859 -3.76 -23.14 3.28
C ARG A 859 -5.21 -22.89 2.86
N ALA A 860 -5.40 -22.13 1.78
CA ALA A 860 -6.72 -21.81 1.26
C ALA A 860 -6.83 -22.04 -0.24
N PHE A 861 -7.93 -22.63 -0.67
CA PHE A 861 -8.26 -22.84 -2.07
C PHE A 861 -9.32 -21.86 -2.54
N GLY A 862 -9.19 -21.43 -3.80
CA GLY A 862 -10.20 -20.57 -4.38
C GLY A 862 -10.20 -20.65 -5.91
N ALA A 863 -11.17 -19.97 -6.48
CA ALA A 863 -11.32 -19.84 -7.92
C ALA A 863 -11.84 -18.45 -8.31
N SER A 864 -11.46 -17.99 -9.50
CA SER A 864 -12.01 -16.78 -10.11
C SER A 864 -12.50 -17.01 -11.53
N ILE A 865 -13.41 -16.16 -11.94
CA ILE A 865 -13.84 -15.96 -13.32
C ILE A 865 -13.67 -14.50 -13.64
N ASP A 866 -12.84 -14.21 -14.62
CA ASP A 866 -12.56 -12.88 -15.11
C ASP A 866 -13.14 -12.71 -16.50
N PHE A 867 -13.73 -11.55 -16.77
CA PHE A 867 -14.28 -11.16 -18.06
C PHE A 867 -13.65 -9.85 -18.49
N VAL A 868 -13.23 -9.76 -19.76
CA VAL A 868 -12.70 -8.55 -20.37
C VAL A 868 -13.33 -8.29 -21.73
N PHE A 869 -13.51 -7.02 -22.11
CA PHE A 869 -14.08 -6.64 -23.42
C PHE A 869 -13.43 -5.37 -23.95
#